data_1f3b0dd937894b178d35f1b3fb079a62
#
_entry.id   1f3b0dd937894b178d35f1b3fb079a62
#
_cell.length_a   1.000
_cell.length_b   1.000
_cell.length_c   1.000
_cell.angle_alpha   90.00
_cell.angle_beta   90.00
_cell.angle_gamma   90.00
#
_symmetry.space_group_name_H-M   'P 1'
#
loop_
_entity.id
_entity.type
_entity.pdbx_description
1 polymer ?
#
loop_
_entity_poly.entity_id
_entity_poly.type
_entity_poly.pdbx_seq_one_letter_code
_entity_poly.pdbx_strand_id
1 'polypeptide(L)'
;MRRTTILAVSLGLCAALTATLPATADTPDAPAPRAAAAEDTAEAVWLDARTVAWPRAAKTTSARLLAPAQEAERQEAAEIRPGSGTRALRLAPGKLTPAQLKKFPHLAAYDAWRVDPRDRRLAAEALRGRLVAQQLASDGTVTAATAVQTAGVLDDLYADAAQRRALGATFDRTGRPTLSVWAPTARRVALDLDGRTVPMRRDAASGVWTVTGERGWKDREYAYDVTVYAPEAGRTVTNTVTDPYAVALTTDSRRSLVTDLDDPELAPPGWKNLRKPKAVPLRDAQIQELHVRDFSASDPTNAHPGTYRAFTDRDSDGARHLRRLADAGTTHVHLLPVFDIATIPEKDAKTPDCDLPALPADSPRQQECVTASAAGDAYNWGYDPLHYTVPEGSYATDPEGPGRTREFREMVGSLNRDGLGVVMDVVYNHTAASGQADTSVLDRIVPGYYQRLLADGSVANSTCCAGTAPENAMMGRLVVDSVVTWAKQYKVDGFRFDLMGHHPKANMVAVRKALDALTPARDGVDGKRIILYGEGWTFGEVADDARFVQAGQANMAGTGIATFSDRARDAVRGGGPFDEDPGVQGFASGLYTDPNDSPANGTRAEQRARLLHYQDLIKVGLTGNLADYRLTDSTGRRTTGAGVDYNGAPAGYAERPGDALAYADAHDNETLFDALAFKLPAGTPAADRARMQILAMATATLSQGPALSQAGTDRLRSKSLDRNSYDSGDWFNALHWDCRQGNGFGRGLPPAADNQDKWEYAKPLLTTVSVGCAEIEASAAAHRDLLTLRATEPSFSLRTTAEVQRALSFPLSGPDETPGVVTMRLADLVVVLNATPDTQDQRLTSAAGTRYALHPVQARGADPVVKDSAYDRRTGTFTVPARTVAVFRAG
;
A
#
# COMPACT_ATOMS: atom_id res chain seq x y z
N MET A 1 16.61 -36.87 15.69
CA MET A 1 15.55 -36.36 14.84
C MET A 1 15.83 -34.88 14.61
N ARG A 2 16.39 -34.57 13.48
CA ARG A 2 16.87 -33.21 13.16
C ARG A 2 15.72 -32.40 12.59
N ARG A 3 15.39 -31.29 13.21
CA ARG A 3 14.48 -30.29 12.64
C ARG A 3 15.25 -29.48 11.60
N THR A 4 14.87 -29.60 10.35
CA THR A 4 15.35 -28.74 9.27
C THR A 4 14.35 -27.58 9.17
N THR A 5 14.78 -26.40 9.61
CA THR A 5 14.01 -25.15 9.48
C THR A 5 14.21 -24.67 8.04
N ILE A 6 13.17 -24.69 7.25
CA ILE A 6 13.16 -24.04 5.93
C ILE A 6 12.76 -22.58 6.20
N LEU A 7 13.73 -21.68 6.06
CA LEU A 7 13.51 -20.23 6.03
C LEU A 7 12.95 -19.89 4.64
N ALA A 8 11.67 -19.60 4.55
CA ALA A 8 11.10 -18.94 3.39
C ALA A 8 11.41 -17.43 3.52
N VAL A 9 12.46 -17.00 2.86
CA VAL A 9 12.81 -15.57 2.72
C VAL A 9 12.00 -15.03 1.56
N SER A 10 10.93 -14.31 1.87
CA SER A 10 10.25 -13.47 0.88
C SER A 10 11.03 -12.15 0.73
N LEU A 11 12.04 -12.16 -0.14
CA LEU A 11 12.71 -10.94 -0.58
C LEU A 11 11.90 -10.32 -1.72
N GLY A 12 11.19 -9.24 -1.43
CA GLY A 12 10.80 -8.28 -2.45
C GLY A 12 12.06 -7.52 -2.88
N LEU A 13 12.59 -7.81 -4.07
CA LEU A 13 13.73 -7.10 -4.63
C LEU A 13 13.26 -5.78 -5.25
N CYS A 14 13.45 -4.67 -4.56
CA CYS A 14 13.74 -3.42 -5.23
C CYS A 14 15.23 -3.47 -5.62
N ALA A 15 15.54 -3.73 -6.87
CA ALA A 15 16.90 -3.72 -7.39
C ALA A 15 17.40 -2.27 -7.44
N ALA A 16 18.31 -1.90 -6.56
CA ALA A 16 19.09 -0.68 -6.72
C ALA A 16 19.99 -0.85 -7.96
N LEU A 17 19.73 -0.07 -9.00
CA LEU A 17 20.57 0.03 -10.19
C LEU A 17 21.90 0.71 -9.81
N THR A 18 22.96 -0.07 -9.71
CA THR A 18 24.31 0.43 -9.93
C THR A 18 24.60 0.34 -11.43
N ALA A 19 24.37 1.40 -12.14
CA ALA A 19 24.74 1.52 -13.54
C ALA A 19 26.27 1.54 -13.67
N THR A 20 26.86 0.47 -14.21
CA THR A 20 28.23 0.49 -14.72
C THR A 20 28.21 1.01 -16.15
N LEU A 21 28.63 2.24 -16.36
CA LEU A 21 28.93 2.81 -17.66
C LEU A 21 30.31 2.29 -18.16
N PRO A 22 30.44 2.00 -19.46
CA PRO A 22 31.73 1.64 -20.03
C PRO A 22 32.64 2.88 -20.14
N ALA A 23 33.92 2.70 -19.75
CA ALA A 23 34.93 3.73 -19.81
C ALA A 23 35.34 4.05 -21.26
N THR A 24 35.24 5.33 -21.63
CA THR A 24 36.14 5.93 -22.66
C THR A 24 36.39 7.41 -22.38
N ALA A 25 37.67 7.74 -22.44
CA ALA A 25 38.29 9.04 -22.71
C ALA A 25 38.53 10.03 -21.58
N ASP A 26 39.82 10.24 -21.40
CA ASP A 26 40.54 11.20 -20.57
C ASP A 26 39.94 12.61 -20.44
N THR A 27 39.71 13.00 -19.19
CA THR A 27 39.73 14.39 -18.73
C THR A 27 40.50 14.48 -17.40
N PRO A 28 41.18 15.59 -17.09
CA PRO A 28 42.20 15.65 -16.04
C PRO A 28 41.60 15.66 -14.62
N ASP A 29 42.33 14.99 -13.74
CA ASP A 29 42.24 14.90 -12.30
C ASP A 29 41.28 15.82 -11.55
N ALA A 30 40.10 15.27 -11.26
CA ALA A 30 39.36 15.60 -10.04
C ALA A 30 39.87 14.66 -8.93
N PRO A 31 40.09 15.11 -7.68
CA PRO A 31 40.59 14.26 -6.61
C PRO A 31 39.58 13.14 -6.37
N ALA A 32 40.05 11.90 -6.41
CA ALA A 32 39.28 10.71 -6.10
C ALA A 32 38.50 10.92 -4.80
N PRO A 33 37.21 10.51 -4.73
CA PRO A 33 36.48 10.52 -3.46
C PRO A 33 37.26 9.62 -2.49
N ARG A 34 37.77 10.22 -1.40
CA ARG A 34 38.36 9.48 -0.31
C ARG A 34 37.30 8.45 0.12
N ALA A 35 37.70 7.19 0.22
CA ALA A 35 36.91 6.14 0.84
C ALA A 35 36.31 6.72 2.14
N ALA A 36 34.99 6.64 2.26
CA ALA A 36 34.29 7.04 3.47
C ALA A 36 34.97 6.31 4.65
N ALA A 37 35.42 7.07 5.65
CA ALA A 37 35.83 6.50 6.92
C ALA A 37 34.67 5.62 7.40
N ALA A 38 34.99 4.46 7.99
CA ALA A 38 33.96 3.57 8.54
C ALA A 38 33.00 4.40 9.38
N GLU A 39 31.74 4.49 8.94
CA GLU A 39 30.71 5.25 9.63
C GLU A 39 30.60 4.68 11.04
N ASP A 40 30.63 5.56 12.05
CA ASP A 40 30.41 5.16 13.44
C ASP A 40 29.03 4.50 13.54
N THR A 41 28.96 3.19 13.72
CA THR A 41 27.69 2.49 14.01
C THR A 41 26.98 3.12 15.17
N ALA A 42 25.64 3.15 15.18
CA ALA A 42 24.82 3.69 16.27
C ALA A 42 24.13 2.56 17.03
N GLU A 43 24.91 1.76 17.76
CA GLU A 43 24.43 0.56 18.48
C GLU A 43 23.77 0.88 19.83
N ALA A 44 24.09 2.02 20.43
CA ALA A 44 23.49 2.45 21.69
C ALA A 44 22.13 3.10 21.46
N VAL A 45 21.08 2.65 22.14
CA VAL A 45 19.70 3.17 22.01
C VAL A 45 19.30 3.91 23.28
N TRP A 46 19.09 5.21 23.21
CA TRP A 46 18.66 6.02 24.37
C TRP A 46 17.13 6.00 24.48
N LEU A 47 16.61 5.14 25.37
CA LEU A 47 15.18 4.80 25.46
C LEU A 47 14.31 5.88 26.09
N ASP A 48 14.82 6.49 27.16
CA ASP A 48 14.17 7.54 27.96
C ASP A 48 15.25 8.34 28.73
N ALA A 49 14.86 9.45 29.39
CA ALA A 49 15.80 10.29 30.16
C ALA A 49 16.63 9.55 31.21
N ARG A 50 16.32 8.29 31.49
CA ARG A 50 16.93 7.50 32.56
C ARG A 50 17.72 6.29 32.08
N THR A 51 17.55 5.86 30.81
CA THR A 51 18.00 4.55 30.36
C THR A 51 18.55 4.56 28.94
N VAL A 52 19.77 4.07 28.78
CA VAL A 52 20.35 3.68 27.49
C VAL A 52 20.41 2.15 27.45
N ALA A 53 20.00 1.54 26.34
CA ALA A 53 20.16 0.13 26.03
C ALA A 53 21.39 -0.04 25.14
N TRP A 54 22.31 -0.90 25.47
CA TRP A 54 23.52 -1.17 24.69
C TRP A 54 24.20 -2.45 25.18
N PRO A 55 24.51 -3.42 24.29
CA PRO A 55 25.22 -4.63 24.70
C PRO A 55 26.53 -4.32 25.39
N ARG A 56 26.83 -5.03 26.49
CA ARG A 56 28.03 -4.78 27.28
C ARG A 56 29.26 -5.45 26.68
N ALA A 57 30.27 -4.65 26.35
CA ALA A 57 31.56 -5.16 25.94
C ALA A 57 32.31 -5.84 27.11
N ALA A 58 33.22 -6.76 26.79
CA ALA A 58 34.02 -7.44 27.76
C ALA A 58 34.85 -6.43 28.62
N LYS A 59 35.05 -6.75 29.91
CA LYS A 59 35.77 -5.95 30.90
C LYS A 59 35.16 -4.57 31.22
N THR A 60 33.96 -4.24 30.70
CA THR A 60 33.28 -2.98 30.99
C THR A 60 32.73 -2.93 32.41
N THR A 61 33.04 -1.86 33.16
CA THR A 61 32.56 -1.59 34.52
C THR A 61 31.60 -0.39 34.59
N SER A 62 31.72 0.56 33.67
CA SER A 62 30.91 1.77 33.59
C SER A 62 30.77 2.24 32.17
N ALA A 63 29.87 3.19 31.92
CA ALA A 63 29.69 3.80 30.62
C ALA A 63 29.39 5.31 30.75
N ARG A 64 29.44 6.03 29.64
CA ARG A 64 29.09 7.46 29.58
C ARG A 64 28.53 7.83 28.22
N LEU A 65 27.66 8.85 28.14
CA LEU A 65 27.34 9.57 26.92
C LEU A 65 28.16 10.84 26.87
N LEU A 66 28.74 11.15 25.76
CA LEU A 66 29.48 12.38 25.48
C LEU A 66 28.80 13.19 24.41
N ALA A 67 28.62 14.49 24.64
CA ALA A 67 28.19 15.48 23.69
C ALA A 67 29.34 16.47 23.47
N PRO A 68 30.19 16.27 22.44
CA PRO A 68 31.35 17.11 22.18
C PRO A 68 30.92 18.52 21.73
N ALA A 69 31.83 19.49 21.88
CA ALA A 69 31.68 20.80 21.25
C ALA A 69 31.73 20.64 19.74
N GLN A 70 31.19 21.64 19.02
CA GLN A 70 31.04 21.61 17.56
C GLN A 70 32.36 21.38 16.82
N GLU A 71 33.45 21.91 17.34
CA GLU A 71 34.79 21.75 16.77
C GLU A 71 35.29 20.29 16.84
N ALA A 72 34.77 19.51 17.79
CA ALA A 72 35.12 18.10 17.98
C ALA A 72 34.12 17.11 17.41
N GLU A 73 33.13 17.55 16.64
CA GLU A 73 32.09 16.68 16.05
C GLU A 73 32.65 15.64 15.05
N ARG A 74 33.83 15.88 14.48
CA ARG A 74 34.47 14.99 13.47
C ARG A 74 35.50 14.01 14.06
N GLN A 75 35.76 14.03 15.38
CA GLN A 75 36.71 13.11 16.01
C GLN A 75 36.13 11.70 16.05
N GLU A 76 37.00 10.68 16.04
CA GLU A 76 36.55 9.29 16.22
C GLU A 76 35.87 9.12 17.60
N ALA A 77 34.81 8.30 17.64
CA ALA A 77 34.01 8.09 18.84
C ALA A 77 34.83 7.64 20.06
N ALA A 78 35.84 6.78 19.85
CA ALA A 78 36.73 6.29 20.89
C ALA A 78 37.73 7.35 21.39
N GLU A 79 38.03 8.37 20.62
CA GLU A 79 39.02 9.42 20.94
C GLU A 79 38.43 10.60 21.70
N ILE A 80 37.10 10.82 21.62
CA ILE A 80 36.44 11.91 22.32
C ILE A 80 36.65 11.75 23.83
N ARG A 81 37.09 12.79 24.51
CA ARG A 81 37.36 12.82 25.96
C ARG A 81 36.49 13.86 26.66
N PRO A 82 36.08 13.60 27.94
CA PRO A 82 35.53 14.67 28.77
C PRO A 82 36.57 15.80 28.93
N GLY A 83 36.07 17.04 28.80
CA GLY A 83 36.97 18.20 28.95
C GLY A 83 36.25 19.49 28.59
N SER A 84 37.02 20.58 28.39
CA SER A 84 36.48 21.86 28.01
C SER A 84 35.59 21.75 26.74
N GLY A 85 34.31 22.10 26.90
CA GLY A 85 33.34 22.06 25.81
C GLY A 85 32.63 20.70 25.58
N THR A 86 33.08 19.59 26.17
CA THR A 86 32.42 18.27 26.06
C THR A 86 31.55 18.00 27.28
N ARG A 87 30.21 17.86 27.07
CA ARG A 87 29.31 17.41 28.13
C ARG A 87 29.39 15.90 28.29
N ALA A 88 29.36 15.43 29.53
CA ALA A 88 29.37 14.01 29.85
C ALA A 88 28.18 13.65 30.75
N LEU A 89 27.43 12.64 30.41
CA LEU A 89 26.40 12.01 31.22
C LEU A 89 26.94 10.64 31.68
N ARG A 90 27.05 10.41 32.96
CA ARG A 90 27.52 9.15 33.53
C ARG A 90 26.44 8.10 33.47
N LEU A 91 26.82 6.89 33.16
CA LEU A 91 25.97 5.73 33.06
C LEU A 91 26.43 4.63 33.98
N ALA A 92 25.52 4.06 34.77
CA ALA A 92 25.73 2.91 35.61
C ALA A 92 24.99 1.67 35.12
N PRO A 93 25.52 0.45 35.34
CA PRO A 93 24.82 -0.77 34.97
C PRO A 93 23.43 -0.87 35.59
N GLY A 94 22.46 -1.38 34.82
CA GLY A 94 21.06 -1.57 35.24
C GLY A 94 20.40 -2.75 34.53
N LYS A 95 19.07 -2.79 34.59
CA LYS A 95 18.25 -3.78 33.87
C LYS A 95 17.12 -3.06 33.17
N LEU A 96 16.71 -3.54 32.00
CA LEU A 96 15.50 -3.09 31.31
C LEU A 96 14.27 -3.46 32.15
N THR A 97 13.34 -2.55 32.28
CA THR A 97 12.06 -2.78 32.98
C THR A 97 11.09 -3.56 32.10
N PRO A 98 10.10 -4.29 32.68
CA PRO A 98 9.06 -4.93 31.86
C PRO A 98 8.32 -3.98 30.91
N ALA A 99 8.12 -2.71 31.32
CA ALA A 99 7.48 -1.70 30.46
C ALA A 99 8.36 -1.32 29.26
N GLN A 100 9.69 -1.18 29.47
CA GLN A 100 10.65 -0.94 28.39
C GLN A 100 10.73 -2.14 27.45
N LEU A 101 10.81 -3.38 27.96
CA LEU A 101 10.80 -4.60 27.14
C LEU A 101 9.51 -4.76 26.35
N LYS A 102 8.35 -4.34 26.89
CA LYS A 102 7.09 -4.33 26.17
C LYS A 102 7.09 -3.29 25.03
N LYS A 103 7.68 -2.10 25.26
CA LYS A 103 7.77 -1.02 24.27
C LYS A 103 8.84 -1.32 23.20
N PHE A 104 9.93 -1.98 23.57
CA PHE A 104 11.09 -2.26 22.71
C PHE A 104 11.48 -3.75 22.79
N PRO A 105 10.62 -4.67 22.30
CA PRO A 105 10.86 -6.12 22.45
C PRO A 105 12.14 -6.59 21.76
N HIS A 106 12.54 -5.97 20.65
CA HIS A 106 13.78 -6.27 19.92
C HIS A 106 15.07 -5.99 20.72
N LEU A 107 14.99 -5.23 21.82
CA LEU A 107 16.13 -4.94 22.70
C LEU A 107 16.23 -5.89 23.91
N ALA A 108 15.49 -7.00 23.91
CA ALA A 108 15.46 -7.93 25.03
C ALA A 108 16.84 -8.51 25.41
N ALA A 109 17.77 -8.62 24.44
CA ALA A 109 19.13 -9.09 24.63
C ALA A 109 20.12 -7.99 25.04
N TYR A 110 19.69 -6.72 25.12
CA TYR A 110 20.56 -5.59 25.43
C TYR A 110 20.72 -5.40 26.94
N ASP A 111 21.91 -4.96 27.35
CA ASP A 111 22.15 -4.45 28.69
C ASP A 111 21.54 -3.05 28.86
N ALA A 112 21.07 -2.74 30.08
CA ALA A 112 20.63 -1.39 30.41
C ALA A 112 21.74 -0.62 31.12
N TRP A 113 21.83 0.66 30.79
CA TRP A 113 22.71 1.63 31.41
C TRP A 113 21.89 2.79 31.97
N ARG A 114 21.96 3.04 33.29
CA ARG A 114 21.16 4.07 33.99
C ARG A 114 21.89 5.40 33.99
N VAL A 115 21.26 6.44 33.47
CA VAL A 115 21.77 7.81 33.51
C VAL A 115 21.78 8.31 34.97
N ASP A 116 22.91 8.84 35.45
CA ASP A 116 23.03 9.45 36.78
C ASP A 116 21.94 10.54 36.92
N PRO A 117 21.12 10.50 38.00
CA PRO A 117 20.06 11.49 38.22
C PRO A 117 20.52 12.95 38.16
N ARG A 118 21.78 13.24 38.56
CA ARG A 118 22.37 14.58 38.50
C ARG A 118 22.61 15.07 37.04
N ASP A 119 22.85 14.15 36.12
CA ASP A 119 23.20 14.45 34.74
C ASP A 119 21.96 14.53 33.80
N ARG A 120 20.78 14.02 34.23
CA ARG A 120 19.54 14.02 33.41
C ARG A 120 19.15 15.38 32.87
N ARG A 121 19.39 16.46 33.65
CA ARG A 121 19.13 17.83 33.22
C ARG A 121 19.92 18.26 31.97
N LEU A 122 21.01 17.57 31.66
CA LEU A 122 21.88 17.84 30.54
C LEU A 122 21.34 17.19 29.21
N ALA A 123 20.41 16.25 29.33
CA ALA A 123 19.92 15.46 28.19
C ALA A 123 19.40 16.33 27.04
N ALA A 124 18.52 17.28 27.35
CA ALA A 124 17.91 18.15 26.32
C ALA A 124 18.92 19.00 25.54
N GLU A 125 20.03 19.36 26.18
CA GLU A 125 21.09 20.13 25.53
C GLU A 125 22.07 19.20 24.79
N ALA A 126 22.37 18.04 25.33
CA ALA A 126 23.21 17.02 24.70
C ALA A 126 22.62 16.53 23.37
N LEU A 127 21.30 16.39 23.30
CA LEU A 127 20.55 15.97 22.09
C LEU A 127 20.64 16.98 20.93
N ARG A 128 21.20 18.15 21.11
CA ARG A 128 21.33 19.19 20.06
C ARG A 128 22.68 19.18 19.32
N GLY A 129 23.49 18.15 19.54
CA GLY A 129 24.78 17.94 18.90
C GLY A 129 25.06 16.47 18.69
N ARG A 130 26.27 16.15 18.26
CA ARG A 130 26.73 14.77 18.19
C ARG A 130 26.64 14.09 19.56
N LEU A 131 26.22 12.84 19.58
CA LEU A 131 26.19 11.99 20.74
C LEU A 131 27.05 10.75 20.53
N VAL A 132 27.91 10.44 21.49
CA VAL A 132 28.74 9.24 21.51
C VAL A 132 28.55 8.51 22.83
N ALA A 133 28.28 7.21 22.75
CA ALA A 133 28.34 6.31 23.91
C ALA A 133 29.72 5.67 24.00
N GLN A 134 30.32 5.64 25.21
CA GLN A 134 31.57 4.95 25.48
C GLN A 134 31.38 4.02 26.69
N GLN A 135 31.88 2.79 26.57
CA GLN A 135 32.04 1.85 27.67
C GLN A 135 33.48 1.88 28.18
N LEU A 136 33.65 1.72 29.47
CA LEU A 136 34.92 1.91 30.14
C LEU A 136 35.28 0.71 31.05
N ALA A 137 36.51 0.27 30.99
CA ALA A 137 37.09 -0.63 31.97
C ALA A 137 37.32 0.09 33.32
N SER A 138 37.72 -0.65 34.36
CA SER A 138 37.99 -0.10 35.72
C SER A 138 39.14 0.90 35.77
N ASP A 139 40.09 0.81 34.85
CA ASP A 139 41.22 1.72 34.66
C ASP A 139 40.88 2.97 33.81
N GLY A 140 39.65 3.09 33.33
CA GLY A 140 39.19 4.17 32.47
C GLY A 140 39.49 3.99 31.01
N THR A 141 40.02 2.86 30.55
CA THR A 141 40.25 2.52 29.15
C THR A 141 38.90 2.35 28.45
N VAL A 142 38.74 2.91 27.24
CA VAL A 142 37.54 2.72 26.38
C VAL A 142 37.53 1.29 25.85
N THR A 143 36.51 0.52 26.19
CA THR A 143 36.31 -0.87 25.74
C THR A 143 35.38 -0.97 24.53
N ALA A 144 34.49 -0.01 24.35
CA ALA A 144 33.65 0.15 23.16
C ALA A 144 33.21 1.62 23.02
N ALA A 145 32.99 2.05 21.80
CA ALA A 145 32.46 3.37 21.45
C ALA A 145 31.53 3.25 20.27
N THR A 146 30.41 4.01 20.24
CA THR A 146 29.42 4.01 19.18
C THR A 146 28.63 5.32 19.20
N ALA A 147 27.97 5.67 18.10
CA ALA A 147 26.94 6.71 18.08
C ALA A 147 25.67 6.25 18.82
N VAL A 148 24.67 7.14 18.93
CA VAL A 148 23.49 6.92 19.78
C VAL A 148 22.19 7.16 19.02
N GLN A 149 21.31 6.17 18.96
CA GLN A 149 19.95 6.31 18.50
C GLN A 149 19.12 7.04 19.56
N THR A 150 18.38 8.10 19.18
CA THR A 150 17.79 9.03 20.16
C THR A 150 16.27 9.09 20.14
N ALA A 151 15.58 8.35 19.27
CA ALA A 151 14.12 8.46 19.10
C ALA A 151 13.37 8.27 20.43
N GLY A 152 13.74 7.26 21.24
CA GLY A 152 13.07 6.98 22.50
C GLY A 152 13.15 8.11 23.52
N VAL A 153 14.33 8.71 23.71
CA VAL A 153 14.50 9.84 24.64
C VAL A 153 13.86 11.13 24.13
N LEU A 154 13.79 11.34 22.82
CA LEU A 154 13.04 12.46 22.22
C LEU A 154 11.55 12.35 22.50
N ASP A 155 10.98 11.16 22.39
CA ASP A 155 9.61 10.88 22.82
C ASP A 155 9.39 11.20 24.29
N ASP A 156 10.25 10.66 25.18
CA ASP A 156 10.11 10.84 26.63
C ASP A 156 10.17 12.31 27.06
N LEU A 157 11.04 13.11 26.43
CA LEU A 157 11.24 14.51 26.80
C LEU A 157 10.23 15.47 26.17
N TYR A 158 9.76 15.21 24.95
CA TYR A 158 9.07 16.23 24.15
C TYR A 158 7.69 15.85 23.65
N ALA A 159 7.40 14.55 23.44
CA ALA A 159 6.22 14.14 22.71
C ALA A 159 4.90 14.60 23.36
N ASP A 160 4.75 14.42 24.66
CA ASP A 160 3.53 14.83 25.40
C ASP A 160 3.18 16.33 25.25
N ALA A 161 4.19 17.19 25.25
CA ALA A 161 4.00 18.61 25.07
C ALA A 161 3.80 18.96 23.58
N ALA A 162 4.55 18.29 22.69
CA ALA A 162 4.48 18.49 21.26
C ALA A 162 3.11 18.09 20.69
N GLN A 163 2.53 16.97 21.12
CA GLN A 163 1.20 16.50 20.68
C GLN A 163 0.08 17.52 20.92
N ARG A 164 0.27 18.47 21.82
CA ARG A 164 -0.70 19.57 22.11
C ARG A 164 -0.45 20.83 21.28
N ARG A 165 0.57 20.88 20.42
CA ARG A 165 0.89 22.02 19.56
C ARG A 165 0.38 21.78 18.16
N ALA A 166 -0.16 22.82 17.51
CA ALA A 166 -0.41 22.79 16.08
C ALA A 166 0.93 22.82 15.33
N LEU A 167 1.03 22.07 14.25
CA LEU A 167 2.18 22.02 13.35
C LEU A 167 1.75 22.44 11.94
N GLY A 168 2.72 22.82 11.10
CA GLY A 168 2.46 23.38 9.81
C GLY A 168 1.95 24.83 9.86
N ALA A 169 1.33 25.30 8.79
CA ALA A 169 0.70 26.61 8.70
C ALA A 169 -0.73 26.57 9.26
N THR A 170 -1.02 27.40 10.25
CA THR A 170 -2.35 27.54 10.85
C THR A 170 -2.75 29.01 10.88
N PHE A 171 -4.05 29.29 10.76
CA PHE A 171 -4.56 30.65 10.66
C PHE A 171 -5.45 31.02 11.85
N ASP A 172 -5.29 32.20 12.38
CA ASP A 172 -6.23 32.77 13.37
C ASP A 172 -7.48 33.34 12.70
N ARG A 173 -8.48 33.71 13.51
CA ARG A 173 -9.74 34.29 13.01
C ARG A 173 -9.57 35.60 12.23
N THR A 174 -8.41 36.22 12.32
CA THR A 174 -8.08 37.47 11.59
C THR A 174 -7.32 37.15 10.29
N GLY A 175 -7.05 35.87 9.96
CA GLY A 175 -6.32 35.50 8.78
C GLY A 175 -4.79 35.63 8.89
N ARG A 176 -4.25 35.73 10.12
CA ARG A 176 -2.79 35.77 10.34
C ARG A 176 -2.25 34.32 10.46
N PRO A 177 -1.25 33.92 9.67
CA PRO A 177 -0.66 32.61 9.76
C PRO A 177 0.30 32.48 10.94
N THR A 178 0.33 31.28 11.52
CA THR A 178 1.39 30.82 12.42
C THR A 178 2.00 29.55 11.83
N LEU A 179 3.31 29.58 11.60
CA LEU A 179 4.07 28.45 11.07
C LEU A 179 4.83 27.78 12.20
N SER A 180 4.73 26.44 12.27
CA SER A 180 5.27 25.67 13.39
C SER A 180 5.88 24.36 12.90
N VAL A 181 7.12 24.07 13.30
CA VAL A 181 7.81 22.80 13.00
C VAL A 181 8.38 22.17 14.27
N TRP A 182 8.26 20.87 14.40
CA TRP A 182 8.88 20.11 15.49
C TRP A 182 10.32 19.74 15.11
N ALA A 183 11.28 20.37 15.78
CA ALA A 183 12.71 20.15 15.58
C ALA A 183 13.45 20.25 16.92
N PRO A 184 13.26 19.28 17.84
CA PRO A 184 13.78 19.35 19.21
C PRO A 184 15.31 19.35 19.27
N THR A 185 15.98 18.70 18.31
CA THR A 185 17.44 18.58 18.20
C THR A 185 18.09 19.76 17.48
N ALA A 186 17.29 20.61 16.81
CA ALA A 186 17.84 21.75 16.10
C ALA A 186 18.47 22.78 17.02
N ARG A 187 19.64 23.30 16.66
CA ARG A 187 20.31 24.42 17.32
C ARG A 187 19.63 25.74 17.01
N ARG A 188 19.19 25.88 15.74
CA ARG A 188 18.47 27.04 15.22
C ARG A 188 17.47 26.60 14.17
N VAL A 189 16.33 27.28 14.14
CA VAL A 189 15.40 27.23 13.01
C VAL A 189 15.04 28.66 12.64
N ALA A 190 15.05 28.94 11.35
CA ALA A 190 14.50 30.17 10.79
C ALA A 190 13.53 29.83 9.67
N LEU A 191 12.58 30.72 9.42
CA LEU A 191 11.72 30.65 8.26
C LEU A 191 12.39 31.43 7.12
N ASP A 192 12.61 30.79 5.99
CA ASP A 192 12.90 31.46 4.73
C ASP A 192 11.55 31.76 4.04
N LEU A 193 11.13 33.02 3.99
CA LEU A 193 9.89 33.48 3.37
C LEU A 193 10.25 34.32 2.14
N ASP A 194 10.04 33.79 0.95
CA ASP A 194 10.44 34.41 -0.33
C ASP A 194 11.91 34.90 -0.35
N GLY A 195 12.82 34.09 0.17
CA GLY A 195 14.25 34.46 0.27
C GLY A 195 14.60 35.37 1.46
N ARG A 196 13.63 35.69 2.34
CA ARG A 196 13.85 36.50 3.53
C ARG A 196 13.92 35.63 4.76
N THR A 197 15.01 35.66 5.50
CA THR A 197 15.19 34.94 6.75
C THR A 197 14.39 35.60 7.89
N VAL A 198 13.46 34.88 8.50
CA VAL A 198 12.68 35.28 9.67
C VAL A 198 12.99 34.37 10.85
N PRO A 199 13.50 34.87 12.00
CA PRO A 199 13.85 34.01 13.11
C PRO A 199 12.59 33.35 13.73
N MET A 200 12.71 32.06 14.10
CA MET A 200 11.67 31.33 14.83
C MET A 200 12.02 31.17 16.30
N ARG A 201 10.98 31.06 17.14
CA ARG A 201 11.12 30.88 18.59
C ARG A 201 10.88 29.44 18.97
N ARG A 202 11.82 28.88 19.74
CA ARG A 202 11.71 27.53 20.29
C ARG A 202 10.89 27.52 21.57
N ASP A 203 9.93 26.58 21.68
CA ASP A 203 9.34 26.17 22.95
C ASP A 203 10.19 25.04 23.55
N ALA A 204 10.80 25.28 24.70
CA ALA A 204 11.72 24.34 25.33
C ALA A 204 11.04 23.04 25.78
N ALA A 205 9.75 23.07 26.14
CA ALA A 205 9.01 21.90 26.63
C ALA A 205 8.61 20.94 25.52
N SER A 206 8.24 21.48 24.35
CA SER A 206 7.75 20.67 23.20
C SER A 206 8.81 20.45 22.13
N GLY A 207 9.88 21.25 22.10
CA GLY A 207 10.84 21.27 20.97
C GLY A 207 10.28 21.86 19.67
N VAL A 208 9.08 22.45 19.70
CA VAL A 208 8.44 23.10 18.55
C VAL A 208 9.02 24.51 18.36
N TRP A 209 9.34 24.84 17.12
CA TRP A 209 9.73 26.18 16.68
C TRP A 209 8.56 26.86 16.00
N THR A 210 8.34 28.14 16.31
CA THR A 210 7.09 28.84 15.86
C THR A 210 7.44 30.29 15.47
N VAL A 211 6.75 30.78 14.44
CA VAL A 211 6.68 32.20 14.09
C VAL A 211 5.27 32.56 13.66
N THR A 212 4.76 33.72 14.11
CA THR A 212 3.47 34.26 13.67
C THR A 212 3.70 35.43 12.73
N GLY A 213 3.12 35.31 11.54
CA GLY A 213 3.24 36.29 10.46
C GLY A 213 2.14 37.33 10.41
N GLU A 214 2.12 38.08 9.31
CA GLU A 214 1.09 39.04 8.93
C GLU A 214 0.13 38.35 7.94
N ARG A 215 -1.06 38.93 7.71
CA ARG A 215 -2.03 38.43 6.73
C ARG A 215 -1.44 38.30 5.31
N GLY A 216 -0.53 39.22 4.94
CA GLY A 216 0.13 39.23 3.64
C GLY A 216 1.11 38.05 3.42
N TRP A 217 1.29 37.16 4.40
CA TRP A 217 2.07 35.92 4.21
C TRP A 217 1.25 34.81 3.55
N LYS A 218 -0.08 34.91 3.52
CA LYS A 218 -0.93 33.96 2.80
C LYS A 218 -0.46 33.86 1.34
N ASP A 219 -0.37 32.62 0.84
CA ASP A 219 0.05 32.24 -0.51
C ASP A 219 1.52 32.57 -0.87
N ARG A 220 2.34 32.97 0.15
CA ARG A 220 3.78 33.15 -0.05
C ARG A 220 4.53 31.83 0.08
N GLU A 221 5.64 31.76 -0.64
CA GLU A 221 6.55 30.59 -0.59
C GLU A 221 7.38 30.62 0.70
N TYR A 222 7.57 29.42 1.26
CA TYR A 222 8.46 29.31 2.41
C TYR A 222 9.19 27.95 2.45
N ALA A 223 10.30 27.95 3.21
CA ALA A 223 11.02 26.76 3.66
C ALA A 223 11.53 27.00 5.09
N TYR A 224 12.02 25.96 5.75
CA TYR A 224 12.70 26.08 7.02
C TYR A 224 14.20 25.94 6.84
N ASP A 225 14.98 26.89 7.37
CA ASP A 225 16.43 26.76 7.55
C ASP A 225 16.70 26.12 8.91
N VAL A 226 17.00 24.82 8.92
CA VAL A 226 17.20 24.02 10.13
C VAL A 226 18.68 23.74 10.34
N THR A 227 19.27 24.32 11.39
CA THR A 227 20.66 24.02 11.81
C THR A 227 20.65 22.87 12.80
N VAL A 228 21.17 21.72 12.40
CA VAL A 228 21.10 20.46 13.16
C VAL A 228 22.37 19.62 12.94
N TYR A 229 22.74 18.78 13.91
CA TYR A 229 23.75 17.76 13.70
C TYR A 229 23.18 16.66 12.81
N ALA A 230 23.84 16.37 11.70
CA ALA A 230 23.49 15.32 10.76
C ALA A 230 24.51 14.17 10.88
N PRO A 231 24.10 12.98 11.35
CA PRO A 231 25.00 11.83 11.51
C PRO A 231 25.72 11.45 10.23
N GLU A 232 24.99 11.36 9.10
CA GLU A 232 25.53 11.05 7.77
C GLU A 232 26.61 12.03 7.33
N ALA A 233 26.44 13.33 7.60
CA ALA A 233 27.45 14.35 7.30
C ALA A 233 28.59 14.41 8.33
N GLY A 234 28.44 13.76 9.49
CA GLY A 234 29.38 13.78 10.62
C GLY A 234 29.60 15.18 11.21
N ARG A 235 28.66 16.12 11.03
CA ARG A 235 28.79 17.53 11.44
C ARG A 235 27.44 18.23 11.54
N THR A 236 27.46 19.37 12.18
CA THR A 236 26.32 20.31 12.13
C THR A 236 26.21 20.93 10.75
N VAL A 237 25.01 20.88 10.16
CA VAL A 237 24.63 21.44 8.85
C VAL A 237 23.46 22.40 9.00
N THR A 238 23.21 23.22 8.00
CA THR A 238 21.96 23.99 7.86
C THR A 238 21.27 23.52 6.60
N ASN A 239 20.09 22.93 6.76
CA ASN A 239 19.26 22.43 5.69
C ASN A 239 18.15 23.42 5.42
N THR A 240 18.01 23.85 4.16
CA THR A 240 16.78 24.49 3.68
C THR A 240 15.85 23.39 3.24
N VAL A 241 14.69 23.26 3.87
CA VAL A 241 13.79 22.10 3.72
C VAL A 241 12.33 22.56 3.77
N THR A 242 11.47 21.92 2.99
CA THR A 242 10.02 22.13 2.98
C THR A 242 9.38 21.66 4.29
N ASP A 243 8.13 22.07 4.52
CA ASP A 243 7.40 21.73 5.74
C ASP A 243 6.83 20.28 5.67
N PRO A 244 7.13 19.40 6.62
CA PRO A 244 6.49 18.07 6.69
C PRO A 244 4.95 18.10 6.77
N TYR A 245 4.41 19.22 7.23
CA TYR A 245 2.97 19.49 7.33
C TYR A 245 2.48 20.43 6.22
N ALA A 246 3.23 20.59 5.12
CA ALA A 246 2.78 21.34 3.96
C ALA A 246 1.44 20.80 3.45
N VAL A 247 0.57 21.70 3.02
CA VAL A 247 -0.75 21.42 2.41
C VAL A 247 -0.85 22.00 1.00
N ALA A 248 0.18 22.71 0.54
CA ALA A 248 0.37 23.19 -0.82
C ALA A 248 1.85 23.44 -1.09
N LEU A 249 2.26 23.27 -2.34
CA LEU A 249 3.64 23.35 -2.80
C LEU A 249 3.72 24.13 -4.11
N THR A 250 4.90 24.68 -4.39
CA THR A 250 5.27 25.14 -5.73
C THR A 250 5.56 23.96 -6.64
N THR A 251 5.62 24.18 -7.93
CA THR A 251 5.97 23.16 -8.94
C THR A 251 7.26 22.42 -8.57
N ASP A 252 7.27 21.10 -8.79
CA ASP A 252 8.34 20.16 -8.42
C ASP A 252 8.68 20.20 -6.91
N SER A 253 7.73 20.54 -6.07
CA SER A 253 7.82 20.53 -4.60
C SER A 253 9.00 21.31 -4.01
N ARG A 254 9.46 22.35 -4.72
CA ARG A 254 10.66 23.12 -4.35
C ARG A 254 10.47 23.90 -3.05
N ARG A 255 9.28 24.43 -2.81
CA ARG A 255 8.94 25.24 -1.62
C ARG A 255 7.53 24.96 -1.16
N SER A 256 7.30 25.09 0.13
CA SER A 256 5.95 25.06 0.69
C SER A 256 5.25 26.42 0.50
N LEU A 257 3.91 26.40 0.50
CA LEU A 257 3.09 27.60 0.42
C LEU A 257 2.30 27.83 1.71
N VAL A 258 2.20 29.06 2.15
CA VAL A 258 1.39 29.44 3.33
C VAL A 258 -0.09 29.43 2.93
N THR A 259 -0.73 28.26 2.93
CA THR A 259 -2.07 28.05 2.38
C THR A 259 -3.08 27.72 3.46
N ASP A 260 -4.25 28.36 3.38
CA ASP A 260 -5.44 28.06 4.19
C ASP A 260 -6.38 27.15 3.39
N LEU A 261 -6.49 25.88 3.79
CA LEU A 261 -7.40 24.94 3.11
C LEU A 261 -8.89 25.27 3.29
N ASP A 262 -9.21 26.14 4.24
CA ASP A 262 -10.59 26.66 4.44
C ASP A 262 -10.89 27.89 3.55
N ASP A 263 -9.93 28.33 2.71
CA ASP A 263 -10.14 29.42 1.76
C ASP A 263 -11.28 29.08 0.79
N PRO A 264 -12.31 29.97 0.67
CA PRO A 264 -13.39 29.76 -0.27
C PRO A 264 -12.97 29.65 -1.75
N GLU A 265 -11.82 30.24 -2.14
CA GLU A 265 -11.28 30.16 -3.50
C GLU A 265 -10.82 28.73 -3.87
N LEU A 266 -10.45 27.94 -2.88
CA LEU A 266 -10.09 26.54 -3.05
C LEU A 266 -11.30 25.59 -3.01
N ALA A 267 -12.49 26.11 -2.77
CA ALA A 267 -13.72 25.35 -2.70
C ALA A 267 -14.44 25.34 -4.06
N PRO A 268 -14.59 24.19 -4.74
CA PRO A 268 -15.46 24.10 -5.93
C PRO A 268 -16.90 24.50 -5.61
N PRO A 269 -17.70 24.90 -6.62
CA PRO A 269 -19.12 25.19 -6.42
C PRO A 269 -19.85 24.05 -5.71
N GLY A 270 -20.55 24.36 -4.62
CA GLY A 270 -21.30 23.39 -3.81
C GLY A 270 -20.45 22.57 -2.82
N TRP A 271 -19.12 22.76 -2.74
CA TRP A 271 -18.21 21.98 -1.90
C TRP A 271 -18.64 21.91 -0.43
N LYS A 272 -19.02 23.03 0.15
CA LYS A 272 -19.46 23.11 1.56
C LYS A 272 -20.60 22.12 1.86
N ASN A 273 -21.54 22.00 0.92
CA ASN A 273 -22.75 21.19 1.03
C ASN A 273 -22.66 19.94 0.12
N LEU A 274 -21.46 19.44 -0.16
CA LEU A 274 -21.26 18.27 -1.01
C LEU A 274 -22.12 17.10 -0.50
N ARG A 275 -22.99 16.61 -1.36
CA ARG A 275 -23.80 15.44 -1.08
C ARG A 275 -22.97 14.18 -1.25
N LYS A 276 -22.70 13.48 -0.16
CA LYS A 276 -21.98 12.21 -0.17
C LYS A 276 -22.85 11.07 -0.72
N PRO A 277 -22.26 10.05 -1.34
CA PRO A 277 -22.94 8.82 -1.70
C PRO A 277 -23.64 8.19 -0.49
N LYS A 278 -24.56 7.25 -0.76
CA LYS A 278 -25.13 6.44 0.32
C LYS A 278 -24.02 5.73 1.08
N ALA A 279 -24.08 5.77 2.42
CA ALA A 279 -23.11 5.03 3.25
C ALA A 279 -23.19 3.54 2.97
N VAL A 280 -22.04 2.97 2.67
CA VAL A 280 -21.86 1.52 2.50
C VAL A 280 -20.92 1.04 3.61
N PRO A 281 -21.35 0.11 4.47
CA PRO A 281 -20.42 -0.52 5.41
C PRO A 281 -19.28 -1.22 4.68
N LEU A 282 -18.08 -1.25 5.26
CA LEU A 282 -16.90 -1.86 4.64
C LEU A 282 -17.18 -3.28 4.09
N ARG A 283 -17.88 -4.13 4.85
CA ARG A 283 -18.23 -5.50 4.41
C ARG A 283 -19.05 -5.57 3.09
N ASP A 284 -19.70 -4.49 2.72
CA ASP A 284 -20.56 -4.42 1.53
C ASP A 284 -19.88 -3.64 0.39
N ALA A 285 -18.64 -3.14 0.60
CA ALA A 285 -17.92 -2.36 -0.39
C ALA A 285 -17.53 -3.21 -1.60
N GLN A 286 -17.82 -2.68 -2.79
CA GLN A 286 -17.33 -3.15 -4.08
C GLN A 286 -16.46 -2.04 -4.64
N ILE A 287 -15.16 -2.30 -4.74
CA ILE A 287 -14.13 -1.27 -4.91
C ILE A 287 -13.48 -1.44 -6.29
N GLN A 288 -13.39 -0.34 -7.04
CA GLN A 288 -12.65 -0.27 -8.29
C GLN A 288 -11.33 0.44 -8.03
N GLU A 289 -10.20 -0.27 -8.07
CA GLU A 289 -8.86 0.32 -8.00
C GLU A 289 -8.52 1.02 -9.31
N LEU A 290 -7.92 2.21 -9.27
CA LEU A 290 -7.72 3.05 -10.44
C LEU A 290 -6.54 4.01 -10.25
N HIS A 291 -5.67 4.13 -11.26
CA HIS A 291 -4.64 5.16 -11.32
C HIS A 291 -5.19 6.42 -12.01
N VAL A 292 -4.94 7.62 -11.46
CA VAL A 292 -5.50 8.89 -11.98
C VAL A 292 -5.09 9.13 -13.43
N ARG A 293 -3.82 8.91 -13.76
CA ARG A 293 -3.33 9.11 -15.13
C ARG A 293 -3.87 8.05 -16.08
N ASP A 294 -3.84 6.76 -15.72
CA ASP A 294 -4.35 5.65 -16.55
C ASP A 294 -5.80 5.84 -16.95
N PHE A 295 -6.60 6.45 -16.05
CA PHE A 295 -8.02 6.66 -16.28
C PHE A 295 -8.31 7.34 -17.62
N SER A 296 -7.45 8.27 -18.03
CA SER A 296 -7.79 9.12 -19.17
C SER A 296 -6.63 9.43 -20.13
N ALA A 297 -5.38 9.11 -19.79
CA ALA A 297 -4.23 9.39 -20.67
C ALA A 297 -4.38 8.77 -22.07
N SER A 298 -5.03 7.61 -22.16
CA SER A 298 -5.32 6.90 -23.43
C SER A 298 -6.78 7.01 -23.89
N ASP A 299 -7.60 7.87 -23.26
CA ASP A 299 -9.00 8.10 -23.64
C ASP A 299 -9.12 9.32 -24.57
N PRO A 300 -9.28 9.14 -25.90
CA PRO A 300 -9.34 10.25 -26.84
C PRO A 300 -10.62 11.07 -26.71
N THR A 301 -11.58 10.63 -25.92
CA THR A 301 -12.84 11.34 -25.67
C THR A 301 -12.79 12.24 -24.45
N ASN A 302 -11.69 12.19 -23.68
CA ASN A 302 -11.53 12.99 -22.48
C ASN A 302 -10.83 14.33 -22.79
N ALA A 303 -11.40 15.43 -22.30
CA ALA A 303 -10.89 16.79 -22.54
C ALA A 303 -9.67 17.15 -21.66
N HIS A 304 -9.40 16.39 -20.61
CA HIS A 304 -8.34 16.66 -19.62
C HIS A 304 -7.51 15.40 -19.30
N PRO A 305 -6.88 14.77 -20.31
CA PRO A 305 -6.24 13.47 -20.14
C PRO A 305 -5.15 13.51 -19.05
N GLY A 306 -5.11 12.46 -18.23
CA GLY A 306 -4.11 12.26 -17.19
C GLY A 306 -4.27 13.10 -15.93
N THR A 307 -5.33 13.92 -15.80
CA THR A 307 -5.49 14.87 -14.70
C THR A 307 -6.70 14.59 -13.80
N TYR A 308 -6.75 15.24 -12.61
CA TYR A 308 -7.92 15.21 -11.72
C TYR A 308 -9.20 15.67 -12.44
N ARG A 309 -9.09 16.63 -13.35
CA ARG A 309 -10.24 17.17 -14.08
C ARG A 309 -10.82 16.20 -15.09
N ALA A 310 -10.08 15.15 -15.49
CA ALA A 310 -10.59 14.09 -16.33
C ALA A 310 -11.88 13.45 -15.77
N PHE A 311 -11.98 13.34 -14.45
CA PHE A 311 -13.15 12.80 -13.78
C PHE A 311 -14.36 13.75 -13.78
N THR A 312 -14.18 15.00 -14.19
CA THR A 312 -15.28 15.96 -14.34
C THR A 312 -15.89 15.95 -15.75
N ASP A 313 -15.19 15.33 -16.70
CA ASP A 313 -15.67 15.14 -18.08
C ASP A 313 -16.61 13.94 -18.16
N ARG A 314 -17.88 14.21 -17.89
CA ARG A 314 -18.93 13.17 -17.76
C ARG A 314 -19.22 12.43 -19.07
N ASP A 315 -18.86 12.98 -20.19
CA ASP A 315 -19.17 12.42 -21.52
C ASP A 315 -17.99 11.62 -22.09
N SER A 316 -16.87 11.52 -21.38
CA SER A 316 -15.77 10.65 -21.75
C SER A 316 -16.13 9.16 -21.63
N ASP A 317 -15.45 8.29 -22.37
CA ASP A 317 -15.69 6.85 -22.34
C ASP A 317 -15.41 6.26 -20.97
N GLY A 318 -14.33 6.69 -20.33
CA GLY A 318 -13.99 6.28 -18.97
C GLY A 318 -15.06 6.67 -17.93
N ALA A 319 -15.54 7.93 -17.98
CA ALA A 319 -16.58 8.39 -17.05
C ALA A 319 -17.91 7.66 -17.26
N ARG A 320 -18.28 7.38 -18.53
CA ARG A 320 -19.45 6.54 -18.83
C ARG A 320 -19.31 5.12 -18.29
N HIS A 321 -18.11 4.53 -18.37
CA HIS A 321 -17.85 3.20 -17.86
C HIS A 321 -17.97 3.14 -16.34
N LEU A 322 -17.35 4.07 -15.61
CA LEU A 322 -17.48 4.15 -14.15
C LEU A 322 -18.92 4.30 -13.68
N ARG A 323 -19.73 5.12 -14.36
CA ARG A 323 -21.18 5.21 -14.03
C ARG A 323 -21.92 3.90 -14.24
N ARG A 324 -21.62 3.14 -15.32
CA ARG A 324 -22.24 1.81 -15.53
C ARG A 324 -21.85 0.82 -14.42
N LEU A 325 -20.62 0.89 -13.92
CA LEU A 325 -20.17 0.10 -12.78
C LEU A 325 -20.87 0.54 -11.48
N ALA A 326 -21.01 1.84 -11.23
CA ALA A 326 -21.75 2.37 -10.09
C ALA A 326 -23.22 1.94 -10.11
N ASP A 327 -23.90 2.04 -11.26
CA ASP A 327 -25.29 1.60 -11.47
C ASP A 327 -25.44 0.09 -11.26
N ALA A 328 -24.39 -0.71 -11.53
CA ALA A 328 -24.37 -2.15 -11.31
C ALA A 328 -24.06 -2.54 -9.86
N GLY A 329 -23.44 -1.66 -9.05
CA GLY A 329 -23.16 -1.98 -7.65
C GLY A 329 -21.77 -1.66 -7.15
N THR A 330 -20.86 -1.14 -7.98
CA THR A 330 -19.59 -0.57 -7.51
C THR A 330 -19.88 0.61 -6.59
N THR A 331 -19.21 0.65 -5.45
CA THR A 331 -19.51 1.62 -4.39
C THR A 331 -18.41 2.66 -4.20
N HIS A 332 -17.17 2.30 -4.51
CA HIS A 332 -16.00 3.16 -4.30
C HIS A 332 -15.02 3.05 -5.46
N VAL A 333 -14.32 4.14 -5.73
CA VAL A 333 -13.08 4.17 -6.50
C VAL A 333 -11.93 4.29 -5.52
N HIS A 334 -10.97 3.40 -5.60
CA HIS A 334 -9.71 3.44 -4.87
C HIS A 334 -8.65 4.01 -5.83
N LEU A 335 -8.18 5.20 -5.54
CA LEU A 335 -7.14 5.86 -6.33
C LEU A 335 -5.77 5.43 -5.82
N LEU A 336 -4.87 4.95 -6.72
CA LEU A 336 -3.45 4.83 -6.42
C LEU A 336 -2.92 6.17 -5.90
N PRO A 337 -1.68 6.24 -5.34
CA PRO A 337 -1.22 7.42 -4.65
C PRO A 337 -1.48 8.73 -5.41
N VAL A 338 -2.04 9.70 -4.70
CA VAL A 338 -2.41 11.03 -5.22
C VAL A 338 -1.88 12.15 -4.32
N PHE A 339 -1.00 11.80 -3.37
CA PHE A 339 -0.18 12.76 -2.62
C PHE A 339 1.06 13.13 -3.46
N ASP A 340 1.84 14.08 -2.99
CA ASP A 340 3.04 14.60 -3.62
C ASP A 340 4.13 13.52 -3.81
N ILE A 341 4.49 13.24 -5.07
CA ILE A 341 5.36 12.15 -5.52
C ILE A 341 6.75 12.71 -5.83
N ALA A 342 7.81 12.04 -5.32
CA ALA A 342 9.19 12.51 -5.46
C ALA A 342 9.82 12.27 -6.84
N THR A 343 9.30 11.34 -7.63
CA THR A 343 9.96 10.77 -8.80
C THR A 343 9.38 11.21 -10.15
N ILE A 344 8.33 12.01 -10.15
CA ILE A 344 7.68 12.50 -11.36
C ILE A 344 7.93 14.00 -11.53
N PRO A 345 8.36 14.49 -12.72
CA PRO A 345 8.32 15.91 -13.01
C PRO A 345 6.87 16.39 -13.12
N GLU A 346 6.51 17.40 -12.34
CA GLU A 346 5.15 17.96 -12.37
C GLU A 346 4.87 18.77 -13.64
N LYS A 347 5.93 19.18 -14.34
CA LYS A 347 5.86 20.01 -15.55
C LYS A 347 6.96 19.61 -16.53
N ASP A 348 6.68 19.82 -17.83
CA ASP A 348 7.65 19.59 -18.91
C ASP A 348 8.14 18.12 -18.97
N ALA A 349 7.28 17.18 -18.59
CA ALA A 349 7.56 15.76 -18.67
C ALA A 349 7.88 15.32 -20.11
N LYS A 350 8.84 14.41 -20.25
CA LYS A 350 9.27 13.86 -21.54
C LYS A 350 8.36 12.73 -21.98
N THR A 351 8.23 12.56 -23.29
CA THR A 351 7.59 11.37 -23.88
C THR A 351 8.63 10.54 -24.63
N PRO A 352 8.46 9.21 -24.71
CA PRO A 352 9.35 8.38 -25.51
C PRO A 352 9.40 8.86 -26.96
N ASP A 353 10.62 9.02 -27.51
CA ASP A 353 10.84 9.48 -28.90
C ASP A 353 11.03 8.26 -29.82
N CYS A 354 9.99 7.44 -29.98
CA CYS A 354 10.01 6.25 -30.82
C CYS A 354 8.62 5.96 -31.38
N ASP A 355 8.58 5.39 -32.58
CA ASP A 355 7.32 4.87 -33.16
C ASP A 355 6.99 3.49 -32.56
N LEU A 356 6.52 3.50 -31.31
CA LEU A 356 6.21 2.28 -30.54
C LEU A 356 5.19 1.37 -31.23
N PRO A 357 4.11 1.88 -31.87
CA PRO A 357 3.11 1.03 -32.55
C PRO A 357 3.65 0.28 -33.77
N ALA A 358 4.72 0.76 -34.39
CA ALA A 358 5.31 0.14 -35.59
C ALA A 358 6.21 -1.07 -35.24
N LEU A 359 6.53 -1.29 -33.97
CA LEU A 359 7.42 -2.36 -33.54
C LEU A 359 6.68 -3.69 -33.37
N PRO A 360 7.33 -4.86 -33.64
CA PRO A 360 6.71 -6.18 -33.42
C PRO A 360 6.26 -6.40 -31.98
N ALA A 361 5.17 -7.15 -31.78
CA ALA A 361 4.57 -7.41 -30.48
C ALA A 361 5.49 -8.15 -29.50
N ASP A 362 6.51 -8.88 -29.96
CA ASP A 362 7.48 -9.63 -29.17
C ASP A 362 8.87 -8.98 -29.13
N SER A 363 8.96 -7.71 -29.56
CA SER A 363 10.24 -6.98 -29.60
C SER A 363 10.60 -6.42 -28.22
N PRO A 364 11.89 -6.35 -27.86
CA PRO A 364 12.35 -5.66 -26.66
C PRO A 364 12.47 -4.13 -26.85
N ARG A 365 12.34 -3.62 -28.08
CA ARG A 365 12.64 -2.21 -28.40
C ARG A 365 11.64 -1.26 -27.78
N GLN A 366 10.39 -1.66 -27.55
CA GLN A 366 9.39 -0.82 -26.91
C GLN A 366 9.81 -0.51 -25.47
N GLN A 367 10.17 -1.52 -24.69
CA GLN A 367 10.61 -1.33 -23.31
C GLN A 367 11.96 -0.58 -23.23
N GLU A 368 12.89 -0.83 -24.16
CA GLU A 368 14.17 -0.06 -24.21
C GLU A 368 13.90 1.44 -24.36
N CYS A 369 12.95 1.79 -25.23
CA CYS A 369 12.57 3.18 -25.46
C CYS A 369 11.85 3.82 -24.27
N VAL A 370 10.88 3.12 -23.69
CA VAL A 370 10.14 3.58 -22.50
C VAL A 370 11.08 3.77 -21.32
N THR A 371 11.91 2.76 -21.03
CA THR A 371 12.88 2.82 -19.91
C THR A 371 13.89 3.97 -20.07
N ALA A 372 14.29 4.29 -21.31
CA ALA A 372 15.21 5.40 -21.57
C ALA A 372 14.61 6.78 -21.23
N SER A 373 13.29 6.92 -21.20
CA SER A 373 12.59 8.17 -20.85
C SER A 373 12.02 8.19 -19.44
N ALA A 374 11.90 7.04 -18.76
CA ALA A 374 11.20 6.86 -17.49
C ALA A 374 11.56 7.89 -16.40
N ALA A 375 12.84 8.17 -16.20
CA ALA A 375 13.28 9.16 -15.20
C ALA A 375 12.81 10.61 -15.48
N GLY A 376 12.16 10.87 -16.60
CA GLY A 376 11.73 12.22 -16.99
C GLY A 376 10.33 12.24 -17.61
N ASP A 377 9.62 11.12 -17.67
CA ASP A 377 8.24 11.08 -18.16
C ASP A 377 7.24 11.44 -17.05
N ALA A 378 5.96 11.42 -17.38
CA ALA A 378 4.89 11.79 -16.45
C ALA A 378 4.28 10.58 -15.76
N TYR A 379 4.91 9.42 -15.80
CA TYR A 379 4.31 8.19 -15.31
C TYR A 379 5.05 7.58 -14.11
N ASN A 380 4.36 7.35 -13.05
CA ASN A 380 4.73 6.47 -11.96
C ASN A 380 3.46 6.10 -11.19
N TRP A 381 3.40 4.91 -10.56
CA TRP A 381 2.27 4.59 -9.67
C TRP A 381 2.18 5.53 -8.47
N GLY A 382 3.29 6.16 -8.07
CA GLY A 382 3.32 7.16 -7.01
C GLY A 382 3.63 6.65 -5.62
N TYR A 383 4.19 5.47 -5.47
CA TYR A 383 4.59 4.93 -4.15
C TYR A 383 5.93 5.51 -3.64
N ASP A 384 6.26 6.72 -4.07
CA ASP A 384 7.46 7.48 -3.69
C ASP A 384 7.09 8.79 -2.99
N PRO A 385 6.60 8.77 -1.72
CA PRO A 385 6.07 9.96 -1.06
C PRO A 385 7.17 10.96 -0.73
N LEU A 386 6.92 12.24 -1.12
CA LEU A 386 7.73 13.40 -0.71
C LEU A 386 7.00 14.19 0.38
N HIS A 387 5.71 14.57 0.15
CA HIS A 387 4.84 15.19 1.15
C HIS A 387 3.51 14.46 1.25
N TYR A 388 3.18 14.01 2.44
CA TYR A 388 2.01 13.14 2.69
C TYR A 388 0.65 13.84 2.56
N THR A 389 0.60 15.20 2.60
CA THR A 389 -0.69 15.91 2.80
C THR A 389 -0.96 16.95 1.70
N VAL A 390 -0.25 16.87 0.58
CA VAL A 390 -0.44 17.74 -0.59
C VAL A 390 -0.91 16.87 -1.77
N PRO A 391 -1.93 17.27 -2.55
CA PRO A 391 -2.27 16.60 -3.80
C PRO A 391 -1.13 16.67 -4.81
N GLU A 392 -0.91 15.59 -5.56
CA GLU A 392 0.12 15.47 -6.59
C GLU A 392 -0.07 16.53 -7.69
N GLY A 393 1.03 17.21 -8.06
CA GLY A 393 1.00 18.30 -9.01
C GLY A 393 0.91 17.87 -10.46
N SER A 394 1.52 16.74 -10.84
CA SER A 394 1.48 16.22 -12.20
C SER A 394 0.07 15.83 -12.65
N TYR A 395 -0.84 15.60 -11.71
CA TYR A 395 -2.27 15.34 -11.96
C TYR A 395 -3.12 16.62 -12.00
N ALA A 396 -2.54 17.79 -11.76
CA ALA A 396 -3.24 19.06 -11.93
C ALA A 396 -3.02 19.64 -13.34
N THR A 397 -3.97 20.44 -13.83
CA THR A 397 -3.80 21.16 -15.11
C THR A 397 -2.77 22.28 -15.01
N ASP A 398 -2.54 22.80 -13.80
CA ASP A 398 -1.44 23.69 -13.45
C ASP A 398 -0.88 23.23 -12.08
N PRO A 399 0.35 22.73 -12.03
CA PRO A 399 0.96 22.25 -10.79
C PRO A 399 1.35 23.38 -9.83
N GLU A 400 1.42 24.65 -10.29
CA GLU A 400 1.86 25.75 -9.47
C GLU A 400 0.79 26.14 -8.43
N GLY A 401 1.20 26.13 -7.18
CA GLY A 401 0.39 26.66 -6.08
C GLY A 401 -0.79 25.78 -5.65
N PRO A 402 -1.79 26.39 -5.01
CA PRO A 402 -2.88 25.65 -4.36
C PRO A 402 -4.01 25.21 -5.34
N GLY A 403 -3.88 25.48 -6.65
CA GLY A 403 -4.88 25.11 -7.67
C GLY A 403 -5.15 23.61 -7.71
N ARG A 404 -4.10 22.77 -7.49
CA ARG A 404 -4.20 21.31 -7.37
C ARG A 404 -5.21 20.86 -6.31
N THR A 405 -5.31 21.57 -5.20
CA THR A 405 -6.32 21.32 -4.15
C THR A 405 -7.74 21.45 -4.66
N ARG A 406 -8.03 22.50 -5.45
CA ARG A 406 -9.36 22.72 -6.03
C ARG A 406 -9.71 21.63 -7.04
N GLU A 407 -8.79 21.26 -7.93
CA GLU A 407 -9.03 20.21 -8.94
C GLU A 407 -9.24 18.84 -8.30
N PHE A 408 -8.47 18.48 -7.27
CA PHE A 408 -8.72 17.27 -6.48
C PHE A 408 -10.13 17.27 -5.86
N ARG A 409 -10.55 18.38 -5.28
CA ARG A 409 -11.92 18.54 -4.72
C ARG A 409 -13.00 18.44 -5.81
N GLU A 410 -12.74 18.95 -7.02
CA GLU A 410 -13.62 18.81 -8.18
C GLU A 410 -13.79 17.34 -8.60
N MET A 411 -12.71 16.58 -8.63
CA MET A 411 -12.70 15.12 -8.86
C MET A 411 -13.55 14.39 -7.83
N VAL A 412 -13.27 14.59 -6.52
CA VAL A 412 -14.06 13.96 -5.44
C VAL A 412 -15.53 14.31 -5.55
N GLY A 413 -15.83 15.58 -5.84
CA GLY A 413 -17.21 16.03 -6.03
C GLY A 413 -17.90 15.38 -7.23
N SER A 414 -17.17 15.12 -8.31
CA SER A 414 -17.71 14.45 -9.52
C SER A 414 -17.99 12.97 -9.24
N LEU A 415 -17.05 12.23 -8.69
CA LEU A 415 -17.23 10.82 -8.32
C LEU A 415 -18.39 10.63 -7.32
N ASN A 416 -18.49 11.51 -6.32
CA ASN A 416 -19.61 11.44 -5.37
C ASN A 416 -20.99 11.70 -6.01
N ARG A 417 -21.07 12.57 -7.04
CA ARG A 417 -22.32 12.76 -7.82
C ARG A 417 -22.72 11.53 -8.61
N ASP A 418 -21.73 10.74 -9.03
CA ASP A 418 -21.97 9.47 -9.73
C ASP A 418 -22.25 8.30 -8.78
N GLY A 419 -22.35 8.57 -7.47
CA GLY A 419 -22.67 7.57 -6.44
C GLY A 419 -21.45 6.82 -5.90
N LEU A 420 -20.24 7.19 -6.30
CA LEU A 420 -18.98 6.54 -5.92
C LEU A 420 -18.30 7.29 -4.75
N GLY A 421 -17.97 6.57 -3.69
CA GLY A 421 -17.03 7.02 -2.67
C GLY A 421 -15.60 7.03 -3.21
N VAL A 422 -14.74 7.86 -2.63
CA VAL A 422 -13.33 7.95 -3.01
C VAL A 422 -12.48 7.39 -1.87
N VAL A 423 -11.72 6.34 -2.16
CA VAL A 423 -10.69 5.80 -1.29
C VAL A 423 -9.33 6.28 -1.80
N MET A 424 -8.51 6.75 -0.88
CA MET A 424 -7.17 7.22 -1.19
C MET A 424 -6.14 6.19 -0.73
N ASP A 425 -5.23 5.83 -1.62
CA ASP A 425 -4.04 5.06 -1.27
C ASP A 425 -3.04 5.95 -0.54
N VAL A 426 -2.54 5.49 0.61
CA VAL A 426 -1.61 6.26 1.43
C VAL A 426 -0.39 5.44 1.80
N VAL A 427 0.79 6.03 1.59
CA VAL A 427 2.09 5.42 1.84
C VAL A 427 2.75 6.16 3.00
N TYR A 428 2.59 5.65 4.22
CA TYR A 428 3.27 6.20 5.40
C TYR A 428 4.37 5.29 5.94
N ASN A 429 4.51 4.10 5.37
CA ASN A 429 5.49 3.10 5.80
C ASN A 429 6.93 3.44 5.38
N HIS A 430 7.11 4.32 4.39
CA HIS A 430 8.42 4.80 3.95
C HIS A 430 8.38 6.24 3.41
N THR A 431 9.53 6.79 3.10
CA THR A 431 9.76 8.01 2.34
C THR A 431 10.66 7.70 1.14
N ALA A 432 10.57 8.51 0.10
CA ALA A 432 11.40 8.35 -1.10
C ALA A 432 12.91 8.38 -0.78
N ALA A 433 13.32 9.13 0.24
CA ALA A 433 14.71 9.22 0.67
C ALA A 433 14.84 9.54 2.17
N SER A 434 16.04 9.34 2.72
CA SER A 434 16.42 9.67 4.10
C SER A 434 17.75 10.43 4.15
N GLY A 435 18.25 10.71 5.34
CA GLY A 435 19.51 11.38 5.54
C GLY A 435 19.54 12.80 4.97
N GLN A 436 20.59 13.12 4.22
CA GLN A 436 20.82 14.43 3.64
C GLN A 436 20.50 14.53 2.13
N ALA A 437 19.82 13.51 1.56
CA ALA A 437 19.38 13.54 0.18
C ALA A 437 18.42 14.71 -0.07
N ASP A 438 18.41 15.26 -1.28
CA ASP A 438 17.60 16.44 -1.62
C ASP A 438 16.09 16.18 -1.48
N THR A 439 15.63 14.95 -1.74
CA THR A 439 14.25 14.49 -1.57
C THR A 439 13.94 13.95 -0.16
N SER A 440 14.85 14.15 0.82
CA SER A 440 14.59 13.87 2.23
C SER A 440 14.03 15.11 2.92
N VAL A 441 12.84 15.01 3.50
CA VAL A 441 12.20 16.10 4.25
C VAL A 441 12.36 15.88 5.76
N LEU A 442 11.90 14.75 6.26
CA LEU A 442 11.79 14.44 7.68
C LEU A 442 13.16 14.34 8.37
N ASP A 443 14.07 13.62 7.76
CA ASP A 443 15.39 13.33 8.34
C ASP A 443 16.35 14.52 8.28
N ARG A 444 16.12 15.49 7.36
CA ARG A 444 16.83 16.77 7.34
C ARG A 444 16.38 17.75 8.45
N ILE A 445 15.25 17.49 9.11
CA ILE A 445 14.73 18.28 10.23
C ILE A 445 15.06 17.64 11.58
N VAL A 446 14.82 16.33 11.75
CA VAL A 446 15.12 15.59 12.97
C VAL A 446 15.83 14.28 12.61
N PRO A 447 17.13 14.33 12.32
CA PRO A 447 17.89 13.18 11.86
C PRO A 447 17.76 11.96 12.81
N GLY A 448 17.46 10.77 12.21
CA GLY A 448 17.35 9.50 12.92
C GLY A 448 16.14 9.36 13.84
N TYR A 449 15.09 10.18 13.66
CA TYR A 449 13.87 10.08 14.46
C TYR A 449 12.67 9.51 13.70
N TYR A 450 12.40 10.03 12.50
CA TYR A 450 11.23 9.64 11.72
C TYR A 450 11.44 8.33 10.96
N GLN A 451 12.69 7.98 10.67
CA GLN A 451 13.07 6.73 10.03
C GLN A 451 13.27 5.62 11.07
N ARG A 452 12.95 4.38 10.68
CA ARG A 452 13.19 3.19 11.50
C ARG A 452 14.65 2.79 11.38
N LEU A 453 15.34 2.73 12.52
CA LEU A 453 16.75 2.36 12.56
C LEU A 453 16.92 0.89 12.93
N LEU A 454 17.90 0.24 12.29
CA LEU A 454 18.35 -1.11 12.59
C LEU A 454 19.30 -1.08 13.82
N ALA A 455 19.79 -2.25 14.21
CA ALA A 455 20.65 -2.39 15.40
C ALA A 455 21.98 -1.62 15.30
N ASP A 456 22.50 -1.44 14.11
CA ASP A 456 23.71 -0.68 13.77
C ASP A 456 23.46 0.82 13.56
N GLY A 457 22.19 1.25 13.56
CA GLY A 457 21.79 2.64 13.30
C GLY A 457 21.52 2.97 11.85
N SER A 458 21.68 2.04 10.92
CA SER A 458 21.28 2.22 9.53
C SER A 458 19.75 2.30 9.40
N VAL A 459 19.26 2.96 8.36
CA VAL A 459 17.82 3.06 8.07
C VAL A 459 17.32 1.73 7.50
N ALA A 460 16.22 1.21 8.07
CA ALA A 460 15.56 0.03 7.53
C ALA A 460 14.99 0.33 6.13
N ASN A 461 15.14 -0.63 5.19
CA ASN A 461 14.71 -0.49 3.80
C ASN A 461 13.93 -1.70 3.27
N SER A 462 13.40 -2.54 4.15
CA SER A 462 12.65 -3.74 3.75
C SER A 462 11.36 -3.43 2.99
N THR A 463 10.90 -2.18 3.03
CA THR A 463 9.71 -1.68 2.31
C THR A 463 9.98 -1.24 0.87
N CYS A 464 11.15 -1.39 0.33
CA CYS A 464 11.81 -0.84 -0.86
C CYS A 464 12.71 0.36 -0.56
N CYS A 465 12.30 1.25 0.29
CA CYS A 465 12.84 2.58 0.44
C CYS A 465 13.11 2.89 1.92
N ALA A 466 13.33 4.16 2.29
CA ALA A 466 13.65 4.54 3.66
C ALA A 466 12.45 4.35 4.61
N GLY A 467 12.40 3.22 5.32
CA GLY A 467 11.31 2.84 6.21
C GLY A 467 11.08 3.85 7.33
N THR A 468 9.83 4.25 7.56
CA THR A 468 9.46 5.16 8.65
C THR A 468 9.20 4.40 9.95
N ALA A 469 9.21 5.13 11.05
CA ALA A 469 9.00 4.61 12.40
C ALA A 469 7.70 5.14 13.04
N PRO A 470 6.50 4.72 12.61
CA PRO A 470 5.24 5.17 13.19
C PRO A 470 5.02 4.69 14.64
N GLU A 471 5.91 3.85 15.16
CA GLU A 471 6.06 3.55 16.59
C GLU A 471 6.60 4.73 17.40
N ASN A 472 7.31 5.68 16.79
CA ASN A 472 7.74 6.94 17.39
C ASN A 472 6.56 7.94 17.42
N ALA A 473 6.37 8.63 18.54
CA ALA A 473 5.17 9.38 18.84
C ALA A 473 4.83 10.46 17.79
N MET A 474 5.85 11.18 17.28
CA MET A 474 5.59 12.27 16.33
C MET A 474 5.43 11.77 14.88
N MET A 475 6.04 10.62 14.52
CA MET A 475 5.74 9.99 13.22
C MET A 475 4.33 9.39 13.24
N GLY A 476 3.98 8.65 14.31
CA GLY A 476 2.60 8.14 14.46
C GLY A 476 1.55 9.24 14.47
N ARG A 477 1.86 10.41 15.04
CA ARG A 477 1.02 11.60 14.97
C ARG A 477 0.90 12.17 13.56
N LEU A 478 1.99 12.27 12.80
CA LEU A 478 1.99 12.77 11.43
C LEU A 478 1.04 11.93 10.55
N VAL A 479 1.06 10.60 10.70
CA VAL A 479 0.10 9.70 10.04
C VAL A 479 -1.35 10.07 10.37
N VAL A 480 -1.67 10.22 11.65
CA VAL A 480 -3.04 10.56 12.09
C VAL A 480 -3.48 11.93 11.59
N ASP A 481 -2.61 12.94 11.72
CA ASP A 481 -2.92 14.33 11.33
C ASP A 481 -3.14 14.43 9.81
N SER A 482 -2.31 13.73 9.00
CA SER A 482 -2.45 13.69 7.55
C SER A 482 -3.77 13.03 7.12
N VAL A 483 -4.09 11.85 7.64
CA VAL A 483 -5.34 11.15 7.36
C VAL A 483 -6.56 11.99 7.74
N VAL A 484 -6.54 12.66 8.90
CA VAL A 484 -7.62 13.55 9.33
C VAL A 484 -7.76 14.75 8.41
N THR A 485 -6.64 15.31 7.91
CA THR A 485 -6.66 16.43 6.96
C THR A 485 -7.31 16.01 5.63
N TRP A 486 -6.92 14.88 5.06
CA TRP A 486 -7.55 14.33 3.85
C TRP A 486 -9.05 14.08 4.04
N ALA A 487 -9.43 13.48 5.16
CA ALA A 487 -10.84 13.23 5.48
C ALA A 487 -11.68 14.53 5.57
N LYS A 488 -11.17 15.55 6.24
CA LYS A 488 -11.90 16.81 6.47
C LYS A 488 -11.86 17.73 5.25
N GLN A 489 -10.66 17.97 4.74
CA GLN A 489 -10.42 19.02 3.77
C GLN A 489 -10.70 18.57 2.32
N TYR A 490 -10.52 17.28 2.04
CA TYR A 490 -10.76 16.72 0.71
C TYR A 490 -11.98 15.78 0.66
N LYS A 491 -12.57 15.52 1.83
CA LYS A 491 -13.81 14.73 1.97
C LYS A 491 -13.73 13.37 1.32
N VAL A 492 -12.57 12.69 1.39
CA VAL A 492 -12.43 11.31 0.93
C VAL A 492 -13.24 10.34 1.78
N ASP A 493 -13.65 9.21 1.21
CA ASP A 493 -14.58 8.25 1.81
C ASP A 493 -13.88 7.01 2.40
N GLY A 494 -12.58 6.88 2.17
CA GLY A 494 -11.79 5.77 2.70
C GLY A 494 -10.30 5.95 2.51
N PHE A 495 -9.53 5.03 3.12
CA PHE A 495 -8.08 4.94 2.97
C PHE A 495 -7.64 3.48 2.84
N ARG A 496 -6.74 3.24 1.88
CA ARG A 496 -5.94 2.01 1.79
C ARG A 496 -4.54 2.33 2.27
N PHE A 497 -4.03 1.57 3.24
CA PHE A 497 -2.67 1.74 3.74
C PHE A 497 -1.74 0.76 3.03
N ASP A 498 -0.81 1.32 2.26
CA ASP A 498 0.29 0.60 1.68
C ASP A 498 1.13 -0.03 2.79
N LEU A 499 1.55 -1.29 2.62
CA LEU A 499 2.34 -2.06 3.57
C LEU A 499 1.92 -1.80 5.05
N MET A 500 0.61 -1.84 5.32
CA MET A 500 0.03 -1.57 6.64
C MET A 500 0.67 -2.42 7.76
N GLY A 501 1.17 -3.62 7.42
CA GLY A 501 1.90 -4.50 8.33
C GLY A 501 3.18 -3.89 8.90
N HIS A 502 3.75 -2.86 8.27
CA HIS A 502 4.89 -2.11 8.78
C HIS A 502 4.51 -1.03 9.82
N HIS A 503 3.22 -0.84 10.07
CA HIS A 503 2.71 0.02 11.13
C HIS A 503 2.38 -0.78 12.40
N PRO A 504 2.56 -0.19 13.59
CA PRO A 504 1.96 -0.73 14.80
C PRO A 504 0.42 -0.77 14.70
N LYS A 505 -0.21 -1.87 15.13
CA LYS A 505 -1.66 -1.93 15.32
C LYS A 505 -2.19 -0.73 16.10
N ALA A 506 -1.45 -0.30 17.14
CA ALA A 506 -1.83 0.85 17.96
C ALA A 506 -1.95 2.15 17.16
N ASN A 507 -1.08 2.36 16.14
CA ASN A 507 -1.15 3.52 15.26
C ASN A 507 -2.40 3.46 14.38
N MET A 508 -2.72 2.31 13.76
CA MET A 508 -3.92 2.15 12.93
C MET A 508 -5.21 2.32 13.75
N VAL A 509 -5.24 1.81 14.98
CA VAL A 509 -6.37 2.04 15.91
C VAL A 509 -6.48 3.53 16.29
N ALA A 510 -5.36 4.25 16.42
CA ALA A 510 -5.38 5.69 16.66
C ALA A 510 -5.95 6.47 15.46
N VAL A 511 -5.60 6.07 14.23
CA VAL A 511 -6.20 6.60 12.99
C VAL A 511 -7.72 6.38 13.00
N ARG A 512 -8.20 5.14 13.23
CA ARG A 512 -9.64 4.84 13.29
C ARG A 512 -10.36 5.71 14.32
N LYS A 513 -9.77 5.81 15.52
CA LYS A 513 -10.32 6.60 16.62
C LYS A 513 -10.40 8.10 16.26
N ALA A 514 -9.39 8.65 15.62
CA ALA A 514 -9.36 10.05 15.21
C ALA A 514 -10.42 10.35 14.15
N LEU A 515 -10.56 9.45 13.16
CA LEU A 515 -11.63 9.54 12.16
C LEU A 515 -13.03 9.43 12.81
N ASP A 516 -13.26 8.46 13.70
CA ASP A 516 -14.56 8.26 14.37
C ASP A 516 -15.01 9.49 15.18
N ALA A 517 -14.07 10.34 15.59
CA ALA A 517 -14.36 11.59 16.29
C ALA A 517 -14.86 12.71 15.36
N LEU A 518 -14.73 12.59 14.05
CA LEU A 518 -15.21 13.58 13.08
C LEU A 518 -16.73 13.49 12.94
N THR A 519 -17.38 14.66 12.93
CA THR A 519 -18.84 14.76 12.83
C THR A 519 -19.28 15.73 11.75
N PRO A 520 -20.43 15.47 11.08
CA PRO A 520 -20.95 16.37 10.04
C PRO A 520 -21.15 17.81 10.52
N ALA A 521 -21.60 18.00 11.75
CA ALA A 521 -21.91 19.33 12.30
C ALA A 521 -20.66 20.18 12.54
N ARG A 522 -19.54 19.55 12.98
CA ARG A 522 -18.30 20.27 13.32
C ARG A 522 -17.29 20.24 12.18
N ASP A 523 -17.18 19.10 11.49
CA ASP A 523 -16.08 18.80 10.56
C ASP A 523 -16.53 18.71 9.11
N GLY A 524 -17.85 18.76 8.84
CA GLY A 524 -18.43 18.64 7.51
C GLY A 524 -18.41 17.22 6.92
N VAL A 525 -17.93 16.22 7.70
CA VAL A 525 -17.83 14.82 7.32
C VAL A 525 -18.23 13.89 8.47
N ASP A 526 -18.78 12.72 8.16
CA ASP A 526 -19.08 11.67 9.14
C ASP A 526 -17.94 10.63 9.12
N GLY A 527 -17.01 10.76 10.06
CA GLY A 527 -15.82 9.92 10.11
C GLY A 527 -16.08 8.43 10.32
N LYS A 528 -17.23 8.07 10.92
CA LYS A 528 -17.65 6.68 11.11
C LYS A 528 -18.00 5.96 9.81
N ARG A 529 -18.24 6.70 8.72
CA ARG A 529 -18.56 6.18 7.39
C ARG A 529 -17.30 5.93 6.55
N ILE A 530 -16.15 6.46 6.96
CA ILE A 530 -14.89 6.33 6.27
C ILE A 530 -14.39 4.89 6.42
N ILE A 531 -14.22 4.19 5.30
CA ILE A 531 -13.73 2.81 5.28
C ILE A 531 -12.20 2.78 5.36
N LEU A 532 -11.66 1.75 6.04
CA LEU A 532 -10.21 1.56 6.18
C LEU A 532 -9.83 0.11 5.86
N TYR A 533 -8.79 -0.05 5.07
CA TYR A 533 -8.16 -1.34 4.79
C TYR A 533 -6.70 -1.15 4.39
N GLY A 534 -5.94 -2.21 4.30
CA GLY A 534 -4.55 -2.14 3.88
C GLY A 534 -3.87 -3.49 3.77
N GLU A 535 -2.62 -3.46 3.40
CA GLU A 535 -1.78 -4.65 3.24
C GLU A 535 -1.22 -5.08 4.58
N GLY A 536 -1.75 -6.18 5.08
CA GLY A 536 -1.37 -6.74 6.39
C GLY A 536 -0.25 -7.78 6.30
N TRP A 537 0.73 -7.60 5.42
CA TRP A 537 1.83 -8.54 5.24
C TRP A 537 2.82 -8.49 6.41
N THR A 538 3.44 -9.64 6.73
CA THR A 538 4.46 -9.78 7.77
C THR A 538 5.79 -10.15 7.13
N PHE A 539 6.72 -9.19 7.08
CA PHE A 539 8.08 -9.38 6.54
C PHE A 539 9.02 -8.28 7.05
N GLY A 540 10.31 -8.39 6.71
CA GLY A 540 11.34 -7.43 7.06
C GLY A 540 11.66 -7.39 8.55
N GLU A 541 12.15 -6.26 9.03
CA GLU A 541 12.61 -6.06 10.43
C GLU A 541 11.49 -6.05 11.46
N VAL A 542 10.23 -5.98 11.00
CA VAL A 542 9.03 -5.98 11.87
C VAL A 542 8.31 -7.33 11.89
N ALA A 543 8.76 -8.29 11.06
CA ALA A 543 8.12 -9.59 10.93
C ALA A 543 7.83 -10.26 12.27
N ASP A 544 6.70 -10.97 12.36
CA ASP A 544 6.30 -11.74 13.52
C ASP A 544 6.24 -10.94 14.83
N ASP A 545 5.81 -9.68 14.74
CA ASP A 545 5.70 -8.74 15.86
C ASP A 545 7.07 -8.43 16.55
N ALA A 546 8.18 -8.57 15.84
CA ALA A 546 9.53 -8.44 16.40
C ALA A 546 9.79 -7.09 17.10
N ARG A 547 9.16 -6.01 16.62
CA ARG A 547 9.34 -4.66 17.18
C ARG A 547 8.10 -4.13 17.92
N PHE A 548 6.93 -4.52 17.49
CA PHE A 548 5.62 -4.14 18.04
C PHE A 548 4.56 -5.09 17.50
N VAL A 549 3.35 -5.07 18.07
CA VAL A 549 2.21 -5.78 17.46
C VAL A 549 1.87 -5.13 16.16
N GLN A 550 2.12 -5.82 15.03
CA GLN A 550 1.91 -5.33 13.69
C GLN A 550 0.43 -5.13 13.35
N ALA A 551 0.13 -4.19 12.45
CA ALA A 551 -1.18 -4.09 11.82
C ALA A 551 -1.32 -5.13 10.68
N GLY A 552 -0.99 -6.38 10.99
CA GLY A 552 -1.00 -7.52 10.09
C GLY A 552 -2.32 -8.29 10.09
N GLN A 553 -2.48 -9.22 9.13
CA GLN A 553 -3.68 -10.04 8.98
C GLN A 553 -4.07 -10.76 10.29
N ALA A 554 -3.09 -11.32 11.01
CA ALA A 554 -3.32 -12.03 12.27
C ALA A 554 -3.81 -11.12 13.42
N ASN A 555 -3.53 -9.83 13.36
CA ASN A 555 -3.74 -8.90 14.47
C ASN A 555 -4.93 -7.95 14.27
N MET A 556 -5.37 -7.69 13.02
CA MET A 556 -6.34 -6.63 12.72
C MET A 556 -7.80 -7.06 12.82
N ALA A 557 -8.10 -8.36 12.96
CA ALA A 557 -9.47 -8.84 13.11
C ALA A 557 -10.22 -8.09 14.25
N GLY A 558 -11.47 -7.72 13.99
CA GLY A 558 -12.34 -7.02 14.94
C GLY A 558 -12.05 -5.53 15.16
N THR A 559 -11.02 -4.95 14.53
CA THR A 559 -10.69 -3.50 14.65
C THR A 559 -11.56 -2.60 13.76
N GLY A 560 -12.28 -3.17 12.80
CA GLY A 560 -13.01 -2.41 11.77
C GLY A 560 -12.11 -1.90 10.63
N ILE A 561 -10.88 -2.42 10.52
CA ILE A 561 -9.92 -2.17 9.45
C ILE A 561 -9.62 -3.51 8.78
N ALA A 562 -9.92 -3.63 7.48
CA ALA A 562 -9.71 -4.88 6.75
C ALA A 562 -8.26 -5.03 6.27
N THR A 563 -7.90 -6.28 5.93
CA THR A 563 -6.64 -6.59 5.25
C THR A 563 -6.92 -7.33 3.95
N PHE A 564 -6.07 -7.14 2.94
CA PHE A 564 -6.11 -7.92 1.72
C PHE A 564 -5.95 -9.41 2.01
N SER A 565 -6.68 -10.26 1.27
CA SER A 565 -6.60 -11.72 1.41
C SER A 565 -5.96 -12.35 0.16
N ASP A 566 -4.72 -12.78 0.29
CA ASP A 566 -3.96 -13.50 -0.73
C ASP A 566 -4.40 -14.95 -0.97
N ARG A 567 -5.03 -15.61 0.05
CA ARG A 567 -5.36 -17.04 0.05
C ARG A 567 -6.21 -17.47 -1.15
N ALA A 568 -7.35 -16.80 -1.33
CA ALA A 568 -8.25 -17.10 -2.43
C ALA A 568 -7.69 -16.61 -3.78
N ARG A 569 -6.99 -15.46 -3.81
CA ARG A 569 -6.31 -14.95 -5.01
C ARG A 569 -5.35 -16.01 -5.58
N ASP A 570 -4.46 -16.54 -4.77
CA ASP A 570 -3.45 -17.50 -5.18
C ASP A 570 -4.07 -18.85 -5.60
N ALA A 571 -5.09 -19.31 -4.87
CA ALA A 571 -5.82 -20.52 -5.25
C ALA A 571 -6.57 -20.37 -6.58
N VAL A 572 -7.11 -19.20 -6.86
CA VAL A 572 -7.87 -18.89 -8.09
C VAL A 572 -6.94 -18.72 -9.28
N ARG A 573 -5.90 -17.90 -9.17
CA ARG A 573 -4.93 -17.64 -10.24
C ARG A 573 -3.99 -18.82 -10.46
N GLY A 574 -3.52 -19.41 -9.37
CA GLY A 574 -2.46 -20.41 -9.29
C GLY A 574 -1.11 -19.78 -8.97
N GLY A 575 -0.38 -20.48 -8.11
CA GLY A 575 0.93 -20.02 -7.63
C GLY A 575 0.90 -18.77 -6.78
N GLY A 576 2.06 -18.16 -6.61
CA GLY A 576 2.25 -16.89 -5.91
C GLY A 576 2.83 -15.82 -6.83
N PRO A 577 3.01 -14.58 -6.32
CA PRO A 577 3.50 -13.46 -7.13
C PRO A 577 4.98 -13.56 -7.52
N PHE A 578 5.74 -14.48 -6.92
CA PHE A 578 7.19 -14.62 -7.11
C PHE A 578 7.61 -15.98 -7.67
N ASP A 579 6.69 -16.72 -8.29
CA ASP A 579 6.98 -18.01 -8.89
C ASP A 579 8.00 -17.88 -10.02
N GLU A 580 8.97 -18.80 -10.05
CA GLU A 580 9.95 -18.87 -11.14
C GLU A 580 9.30 -19.24 -12.47
N ASP A 581 8.36 -20.21 -12.44
CA ASP A 581 7.58 -20.61 -13.61
C ASP A 581 6.21 -19.91 -13.60
N PRO A 582 5.93 -18.98 -14.53
CA PRO A 582 4.66 -18.27 -14.59
C PRO A 582 3.49 -19.16 -14.99
N GLY A 583 3.73 -20.40 -15.45
CA GLY A 583 2.73 -21.37 -15.86
C GLY A 583 2.12 -22.20 -14.72
N VAL A 584 2.40 -21.89 -13.45
CA VAL A 584 1.75 -22.56 -12.31
C VAL A 584 0.26 -22.28 -12.30
N GLN A 585 -0.56 -23.30 -12.50
CA GLN A 585 -2.02 -23.19 -12.64
C GLN A 585 -2.74 -23.23 -11.30
N GLY A 586 -3.93 -22.59 -11.26
CA GLY A 586 -4.89 -22.63 -10.18
C GLY A 586 -6.28 -23.06 -10.63
N PHE A 587 -7.28 -22.73 -9.82
CA PHE A 587 -8.67 -23.10 -10.08
C PHE A 587 -9.22 -22.49 -11.37
N ALA A 588 -9.01 -21.16 -11.58
CA ALA A 588 -9.49 -20.45 -12.76
C ALA A 588 -8.48 -20.44 -13.92
N SER A 589 -7.41 -21.23 -13.86
CA SER A 589 -6.45 -21.37 -14.95
C SER A 589 -6.24 -22.79 -15.43
N GLY A 590 -7.10 -23.74 -14.98
CA GLY A 590 -7.19 -25.08 -15.58
C GLY A 590 -6.35 -26.16 -14.89
N LEU A 591 -5.83 -25.93 -13.66
CA LEU A 591 -5.08 -26.96 -12.94
C LEU A 591 -5.87 -28.29 -12.93
N TYR A 592 -5.24 -29.36 -13.39
CA TYR A 592 -5.83 -30.68 -13.53
C TYR A 592 -6.94 -30.81 -14.60
N THR A 593 -7.85 -29.86 -14.75
CA THR A 593 -9.04 -29.95 -15.62
C THR A 593 -8.72 -29.60 -17.08
N ASP A 594 -7.80 -28.67 -17.29
CA ASP A 594 -7.30 -28.21 -18.60
C ASP A 594 -5.81 -27.83 -18.46
N PRO A 595 -4.91 -28.82 -18.21
CA PRO A 595 -3.53 -28.55 -17.86
C PRO A 595 -2.75 -27.95 -19.03
N ASN A 596 -1.90 -26.96 -18.71
CA ASN A 596 -0.80 -26.57 -19.59
C ASN A 596 0.39 -27.54 -19.40
N ASP A 597 1.40 -27.43 -20.24
CA ASP A 597 2.55 -28.37 -20.22
C ASP A 597 3.67 -27.95 -19.23
N SER A 598 3.40 -26.99 -18.30
CA SER A 598 4.40 -26.56 -17.33
C SER A 598 4.73 -27.69 -16.35
N PRO A 599 6.04 -28.05 -16.21
CA PRO A 599 6.48 -29.07 -15.27
C PRO A 599 6.24 -28.67 -13.80
N ALA A 600 6.11 -27.37 -13.50
CA ALA A 600 5.82 -26.89 -12.15
C ALA A 600 4.45 -27.33 -11.63
N ASN A 601 3.55 -27.75 -12.51
CA ASN A 601 2.25 -28.29 -12.10
C ASN A 601 2.34 -29.73 -11.58
N GLY A 602 3.44 -30.45 -11.82
CA GLY A 602 3.65 -31.81 -11.34
C GLY A 602 2.80 -32.87 -12.04
N THR A 603 2.69 -34.03 -11.42
CA THR A 603 1.91 -35.17 -11.93
C THR A 603 0.41 -34.91 -11.85
N ARG A 604 -0.38 -35.69 -12.63
CA ARG A 604 -1.86 -35.61 -12.57
C ARG A 604 -2.43 -35.81 -11.16
N ALA A 605 -1.80 -36.67 -10.35
CA ALA A 605 -2.22 -36.92 -8.99
C ALA A 605 -1.97 -35.69 -8.08
N GLU A 606 -0.80 -35.07 -8.22
CA GLU A 606 -0.44 -33.85 -7.49
C GLU A 606 -1.32 -32.67 -7.93
N GLN A 607 -1.56 -32.50 -9.23
CA GLN A 607 -2.48 -31.48 -9.75
C GLN A 607 -3.89 -31.64 -9.16
N ARG A 608 -4.42 -32.89 -9.12
CA ARG A 608 -5.74 -33.14 -8.52
C ARG A 608 -5.77 -32.79 -7.03
N ALA A 609 -4.77 -33.24 -6.28
CA ALA A 609 -4.71 -32.99 -4.85
C ALA A 609 -4.62 -31.48 -4.56
N ARG A 610 -3.77 -30.76 -5.31
CA ARG A 610 -3.60 -29.30 -5.18
C ARG A 610 -4.86 -28.54 -5.59
N LEU A 611 -5.54 -28.94 -6.67
CA LEU A 611 -6.81 -28.30 -7.07
C LEU A 611 -7.88 -28.45 -6.01
N LEU A 612 -8.05 -29.64 -5.43
CA LEU A 612 -9.01 -29.86 -4.35
C LEU A 612 -8.68 -29.03 -3.11
N HIS A 613 -7.40 -28.89 -2.77
CA HIS A 613 -6.96 -28.01 -1.70
C HIS A 613 -7.23 -26.52 -2.03
N TYR A 614 -7.00 -26.10 -3.27
CA TYR A 614 -7.36 -24.75 -3.74
C TYR A 614 -8.87 -24.48 -3.64
N GLN A 615 -9.71 -25.51 -3.90
CA GLN A 615 -11.16 -25.41 -3.68
C GLN A 615 -11.47 -25.15 -2.20
N ASP A 616 -10.72 -25.77 -1.25
CA ASP A 616 -10.91 -25.48 0.17
C ASP A 616 -10.52 -24.03 0.53
N LEU A 617 -9.41 -23.49 -0.03
CA LEU A 617 -9.05 -22.09 0.14
C LEU A 617 -10.10 -21.13 -0.42
N ILE A 618 -10.66 -21.44 -1.59
CA ILE A 618 -11.75 -20.67 -2.22
C ILE A 618 -13.00 -20.70 -1.37
N LYS A 619 -13.37 -21.88 -0.82
CA LYS A 619 -14.51 -22.00 0.10
C LYS A 619 -14.35 -21.11 1.32
N VAL A 620 -13.16 -21.09 1.93
CA VAL A 620 -12.84 -20.19 3.04
C VAL A 620 -12.92 -18.71 2.59
N GLY A 621 -12.36 -18.35 1.43
CA GLY A 621 -12.47 -17.03 0.84
C GLY A 621 -13.91 -16.57 0.63
N LEU A 622 -14.76 -17.43 0.07
CA LEU A 622 -16.20 -17.16 -0.14
C LEU A 622 -16.96 -16.87 1.17
N THR A 623 -16.47 -17.33 2.31
CA THR A 623 -17.05 -16.99 3.63
C THR A 623 -16.57 -15.65 4.17
N GLY A 624 -15.65 -14.94 3.50
CA GLY A 624 -14.96 -13.74 4.01
C GLY A 624 -13.74 -14.08 4.87
N ASN A 625 -13.05 -15.18 4.57
CA ASN A 625 -11.86 -15.68 5.28
C ASN A 625 -12.07 -15.87 6.81
N LEU A 626 -13.27 -16.29 7.20
CA LEU A 626 -13.65 -16.47 8.60
C LEU A 626 -12.86 -17.58 9.28
N ALA A 627 -12.16 -17.28 10.38
CA ALA A 627 -11.37 -18.23 11.14
C ALA A 627 -12.21 -19.37 11.73
N ASP A 628 -13.37 -19.04 12.32
CA ASP A 628 -14.22 -19.97 13.05
C ASP A 628 -15.34 -20.60 12.20
N TYR A 629 -15.39 -20.29 10.89
CA TYR A 629 -16.36 -20.94 9.99
C TYR A 629 -16.05 -22.43 9.86
N ARG A 630 -17.04 -23.27 10.12
CA ARG A 630 -16.92 -24.74 10.10
C ARG A 630 -17.32 -25.28 8.74
N LEU A 631 -16.42 -26.07 8.14
CA LEU A 631 -16.66 -26.74 6.86
C LEU A 631 -16.15 -28.19 6.90
N THR A 632 -16.54 -28.96 5.91
CA THR A 632 -15.86 -30.21 5.56
C THR A 632 -14.85 -29.90 4.46
N ASP A 633 -13.58 -30.26 4.62
CA ASP A 633 -12.57 -30.07 3.59
C ASP A 633 -12.62 -31.16 2.50
N SER A 634 -11.83 -31.02 1.45
CA SER A 634 -11.76 -31.93 0.33
C SER A 634 -11.31 -33.36 0.71
N THR A 635 -10.71 -33.52 1.90
CA THR A 635 -10.34 -34.87 2.43
C THR A 635 -11.47 -35.53 3.22
N GLY A 636 -12.59 -34.83 3.43
CA GLY A 636 -13.72 -35.29 4.25
C GLY A 636 -13.58 -34.95 5.75
N ARG A 637 -12.52 -34.26 6.16
CA ARG A 637 -12.30 -33.84 7.54
C ARG A 637 -13.18 -32.64 7.89
N ARG A 638 -13.83 -32.68 9.02
CA ARG A 638 -14.47 -31.48 9.59
C ARG A 638 -13.42 -30.57 10.20
N THR A 639 -13.36 -29.34 9.71
CA THR A 639 -12.37 -28.35 10.11
C THR A 639 -13.00 -26.96 10.25
N THR A 640 -12.19 -25.96 10.57
CA THR A 640 -12.57 -24.54 10.55
C THR A 640 -11.78 -23.83 9.45
N GLY A 641 -12.16 -22.59 9.12
CA GLY A 641 -11.37 -21.78 8.18
C GLY A 641 -9.92 -21.64 8.63
N ALA A 642 -9.68 -21.44 9.93
CA ALA A 642 -8.32 -21.42 10.50
C ALA A 642 -7.61 -22.79 10.45
N GLY A 643 -8.33 -23.88 10.33
CA GLY A 643 -7.75 -25.23 10.24
C GLY A 643 -7.45 -25.69 8.81
N VAL A 644 -7.80 -24.90 7.79
CA VAL A 644 -7.35 -25.08 6.40
C VAL A 644 -5.97 -24.41 6.27
N ASP A 645 -5.00 -25.16 5.78
CA ASP A 645 -3.62 -24.69 5.64
C ASP A 645 -3.46 -23.77 4.41
N TYR A 646 -2.70 -22.70 4.56
CA TYR A 646 -2.19 -21.88 3.46
C TYR A 646 -0.70 -21.63 3.69
N ASN A 647 0.13 -22.43 3.06
CA ASN A 647 1.60 -22.33 3.14
C ASN A 647 2.13 -22.25 4.58
N GLY A 648 1.54 -23.01 5.51
CA GLY A 648 1.88 -23.02 6.92
C GLY A 648 1.17 -21.96 7.77
N ALA A 649 0.32 -21.14 7.18
CA ALA A 649 -0.52 -20.16 7.87
C ALA A 649 -2.02 -20.55 7.78
N PRO A 650 -2.90 -20.05 8.67
CA PRO A 650 -4.33 -20.24 8.55
C PRO A 650 -4.94 -19.62 7.29
N ALA A 651 -5.78 -20.35 6.56
CA ALA A 651 -6.55 -19.77 5.45
C ALA A 651 -7.59 -18.77 5.97
N GLY A 652 -8.32 -19.12 7.04
CA GLY A 652 -9.24 -18.23 7.72
C GLY A 652 -8.58 -17.51 8.88
N TYR A 653 -8.64 -16.18 8.89
CA TYR A 653 -8.06 -15.32 9.93
C TYR A 653 -9.02 -14.20 10.39
N ALA A 654 -10.09 -13.96 9.66
CA ALA A 654 -11.08 -12.93 9.96
C ALA A 654 -12.03 -13.34 11.09
N GLU A 655 -12.42 -12.40 11.93
CA GLU A 655 -13.49 -12.57 12.94
C GLU A 655 -14.88 -12.32 12.32
N ARG A 656 -14.95 -11.40 11.37
CA ARG A 656 -16.20 -10.99 10.67
C ARG A 656 -15.95 -10.87 9.17
N PRO A 657 -16.99 -10.97 8.32
CA PRO A 657 -16.82 -10.83 6.88
C PRO A 657 -16.17 -9.50 6.42
N GLY A 658 -16.28 -8.45 7.22
CA GLY A 658 -15.67 -7.13 6.90
C GLY A 658 -14.19 -7.00 7.26
N ASP A 659 -13.53 -8.01 7.83
CA ASP A 659 -12.13 -7.95 8.25
C ASP A 659 -11.15 -8.37 7.15
N ALA A 660 -11.63 -9.02 6.08
CA ALA A 660 -10.81 -9.45 4.95
C ALA A 660 -11.38 -8.94 3.63
N LEU A 661 -10.52 -8.41 2.76
CA LEU A 661 -10.86 -7.91 1.42
C LEU A 661 -10.47 -8.95 0.38
N ALA A 662 -11.48 -9.40 -0.39
CA ALA A 662 -11.30 -10.35 -1.48
C ALA A 662 -10.90 -9.65 -2.77
N TYR A 663 -10.00 -10.25 -3.55
CA TYR A 663 -9.60 -9.76 -4.87
C TYR A 663 -9.02 -10.88 -5.72
N ALA A 664 -9.00 -10.72 -7.02
CA ALA A 664 -8.35 -11.62 -7.97
C ALA A 664 -7.11 -10.98 -8.59
N ASP A 665 -7.09 -9.66 -8.70
CA ASP A 665 -5.96 -8.84 -9.14
C ASP A 665 -5.98 -7.46 -8.45
N ALA A 666 -4.85 -6.77 -8.53
CA ALA A 666 -4.65 -5.39 -8.13
C ALA A 666 -3.59 -4.77 -9.07
N HIS A 667 -3.12 -3.55 -8.76
CA HIS A 667 -2.04 -2.92 -9.54
C HIS A 667 -0.72 -3.71 -9.46
N ASP A 668 -0.44 -4.33 -8.30
CA ASP A 668 0.72 -5.20 -8.09
C ASP A 668 0.63 -6.49 -8.89
N ASN A 669 1.74 -6.90 -9.46
CA ASN A 669 1.90 -8.07 -10.31
C ASN A 669 1.17 -7.95 -11.65
N GLU A 670 1.10 -9.03 -12.41
CA GLU A 670 0.41 -9.07 -13.69
C GLU A 670 -1.10 -8.78 -13.52
N THR A 671 -1.69 -8.11 -14.50
CA THR A 671 -3.15 -8.05 -14.58
C THR A 671 -3.73 -9.47 -14.59
N LEU A 672 -5.00 -9.62 -14.23
CA LEU A 672 -5.64 -10.94 -14.29
C LEU A 672 -5.57 -11.56 -15.69
N PHE A 673 -5.71 -10.74 -16.74
CA PHE A 673 -5.57 -11.21 -18.12
C PHE A 673 -4.16 -11.73 -18.41
N ASP A 674 -3.13 -10.99 -18.02
CA ASP A 674 -1.73 -11.35 -18.26
C ASP A 674 -1.34 -12.60 -17.46
N ALA A 675 -1.76 -12.71 -16.21
CA ALA A 675 -1.56 -13.91 -15.41
C ALA A 675 -2.22 -15.15 -16.04
N LEU A 676 -3.47 -15.00 -16.52
CA LEU A 676 -4.16 -16.10 -17.21
C LEU A 676 -3.56 -16.38 -18.59
N ALA A 677 -2.94 -15.40 -19.28
CA ALA A 677 -2.23 -15.64 -20.54
C ALA A 677 -1.05 -16.59 -20.36
N PHE A 678 -0.28 -16.45 -19.27
CA PHE A 678 0.81 -17.38 -18.93
C PHE A 678 0.30 -18.77 -18.52
N LYS A 679 -0.83 -18.85 -17.83
CA LYS A 679 -1.28 -20.05 -17.11
C LYS A 679 -2.25 -20.93 -17.88
N LEU A 680 -3.07 -20.36 -18.76
CA LEU A 680 -3.97 -21.15 -19.60
C LEU A 680 -3.18 -21.81 -20.75
N PRO A 681 -3.62 -22.98 -21.24
CA PRO A 681 -3.03 -23.57 -22.43
C PRO A 681 -2.95 -22.58 -23.57
N ALA A 682 -1.85 -22.56 -24.33
CA ALA A 682 -1.63 -21.58 -25.39
C ALA A 682 -2.77 -21.57 -26.46
N GLY A 683 -3.34 -22.74 -26.75
CA GLY A 683 -4.44 -22.91 -27.69
C GLY A 683 -5.83 -22.56 -27.14
N THR A 684 -5.96 -22.05 -25.89
CA THR A 684 -7.28 -21.70 -25.33
C THR A 684 -7.96 -20.60 -26.16
N PRO A 685 -9.19 -20.81 -26.67
CA PRO A 685 -9.92 -19.80 -27.46
C PRO A 685 -10.14 -18.50 -26.68
N ALA A 686 -10.19 -17.37 -27.40
CA ALA A 686 -10.40 -16.04 -26.79
C ALA A 686 -11.66 -15.96 -25.91
N ALA A 687 -12.77 -16.54 -26.37
CA ALA A 687 -14.02 -16.60 -25.60
C ALA A 687 -13.86 -17.37 -24.28
N ASP A 688 -13.11 -18.46 -24.28
CA ASP A 688 -12.85 -19.27 -23.10
C ASP A 688 -11.89 -18.54 -22.11
N ARG A 689 -10.87 -17.82 -22.61
CA ARG A 689 -10.02 -16.95 -21.80
C ARG A 689 -10.86 -15.89 -21.07
N ALA A 690 -11.77 -15.21 -21.77
CA ALA A 690 -12.68 -14.24 -21.18
C ALA A 690 -13.57 -14.89 -20.09
N ARG A 691 -14.09 -16.10 -20.35
CA ARG A 691 -14.93 -16.81 -19.36
C ARG A 691 -14.15 -17.20 -18.10
N MET A 692 -12.89 -17.67 -18.24
CA MET A 692 -12.03 -17.98 -17.07
C MET A 692 -11.74 -16.72 -16.24
N GLN A 693 -11.55 -15.57 -16.90
CA GLN A 693 -11.38 -14.29 -16.19
C GLN A 693 -12.65 -13.89 -15.43
N ILE A 694 -13.82 -13.99 -16.05
CA ILE A 694 -15.11 -13.72 -15.40
C ILE A 694 -15.30 -14.64 -14.18
N LEU A 695 -14.95 -15.92 -14.30
CA LEU A 695 -15.04 -16.90 -13.22
C LEU A 695 -14.10 -16.55 -12.07
N ALA A 696 -12.86 -16.12 -12.36
CA ALA A 696 -11.92 -15.64 -11.35
C ALA A 696 -12.47 -14.41 -10.62
N MET A 697 -12.98 -13.40 -11.34
CA MET A 697 -13.61 -12.22 -10.77
C MET A 697 -14.81 -12.57 -9.88
N ALA A 698 -15.60 -13.56 -10.28
CA ALA A 698 -16.78 -14.01 -9.53
C ALA A 698 -16.43 -14.55 -8.13
N THR A 699 -15.24 -15.15 -7.94
CA THR A 699 -14.81 -15.65 -6.63
C THR A 699 -14.63 -14.52 -5.61
N ALA A 700 -14.19 -13.35 -6.05
CA ALA A 700 -14.10 -12.15 -5.21
C ALA A 700 -15.47 -11.46 -5.08
N THR A 701 -16.15 -11.18 -6.21
CA THR A 701 -17.43 -10.46 -6.23
C THR A 701 -18.53 -11.16 -5.44
N LEU A 702 -18.61 -12.48 -5.47
CA LEU A 702 -19.65 -13.29 -4.78
C LEU A 702 -19.21 -13.81 -3.41
N SER A 703 -18.08 -13.33 -2.87
CA SER A 703 -17.66 -13.64 -1.49
C SER A 703 -18.45 -12.83 -0.46
N GLN A 704 -18.41 -13.24 0.79
CA GLN A 704 -18.80 -12.38 1.90
C GLN A 704 -17.66 -11.38 2.16
N GLY A 705 -17.98 -10.14 2.57
CA GLY A 705 -16.99 -9.10 2.82
C GLY A 705 -16.73 -8.17 1.64
N PRO A 706 -15.82 -7.19 1.78
CA PRO A 706 -15.47 -6.27 0.70
C PRO A 706 -14.73 -6.99 -0.43
N ALA A 707 -14.91 -6.49 -1.65
CA ALA A 707 -14.17 -6.98 -2.81
C ALA A 707 -13.55 -5.83 -3.61
N LEU A 708 -12.39 -6.10 -4.22
CA LEU A 708 -11.67 -5.17 -5.06
C LEU A 708 -11.42 -5.80 -6.44
N SER A 709 -11.44 -4.97 -7.47
CA SER A 709 -11.06 -5.30 -8.83
C SER A 709 -10.27 -4.13 -9.41
N GLN A 710 -9.20 -4.39 -10.16
CA GLN A 710 -8.42 -3.37 -10.85
C GLN A 710 -9.20 -2.79 -12.04
N ALA A 711 -9.02 -1.51 -12.34
CA ALA A 711 -9.66 -0.87 -13.49
C ALA A 711 -9.21 -1.52 -14.82
N GLY A 712 -10.19 -1.92 -15.60
CA GLY A 712 -9.99 -2.62 -16.86
C GLY A 712 -9.97 -4.15 -16.75
N THR A 713 -9.94 -4.74 -15.55
CA THR A 713 -10.06 -6.21 -15.41
C THR A 713 -11.33 -6.72 -16.06
N ASP A 714 -12.44 -6.06 -15.88
CA ASP A 714 -13.70 -6.40 -16.57
C ASP A 714 -13.64 -6.26 -18.10
N ARG A 715 -12.64 -5.53 -18.62
CA ARG A 715 -12.37 -5.30 -20.04
C ARG A 715 -11.17 -6.09 -20.57
N LEU A 716 -10.73 -7.11 -19.82
CA LEU A 716 -9.58 -7.97 -20.16
C LEU A 716 -8.27 -7.18 -20.30
N ARG A 717 -8.08 -6.08 -19.53
CA ARG A 717 -6.90 -5.22 -19.61
C ARG A 717 -5.61 -6.02 -19.48
N SER A 718 -4.66 -5.73 -20.34
CA SER A 718 -3.29 -6.22 -20.30
C SER A 718 -2.30 -5.08 -20.17
N LYS A 719 -1.19 -5.34 -19.53
CA LYS A 719 0.03 -4.52 -19.48
C LYS A 719 1.17 -5.20 -20.26
N SER A 720 0.83 -6.00 -21.27
CA SER A 720 1.79 -6.75 -22.09
C SER A 720 2.68 -7.68 -21.26
N LEU A 721 2.09 -8.38 -20.27
CA LEU A 721 2.75 -9.32 -19.36
C LEU A 721 3.72 -8.65 -18.35
N ASP A 722 3.62 -7.34 -18.15
CA ASP A 722 4.42 -6.64 -17.17
C ASP A 722 3.92 -6.92 -15.75
N ARG A 723 4.79 -7.52 -14.92
CA ARG A 723 4.47 -7.85 -13.53
C ARG A 723 4.66 -6.67 -12.57
N ASN A 724 5.45 -5.65 -12.95
CA ASN A 724 5.77 -4.52 -12.08
C ASN A 724 5.86 -3.23 -12.90
N SER A 725 4.68 -2.75 -13.33
CA SER A 725 4.57 -1.65 -14.29
C SER A 725 4.61 -0.26 -13.66
N TYR A 726 5.16 -0.12 -12.44
CA TYR A 726 5.14 1.12 -11.67
C TYR A 726 5.79 2.31 -12.41
N ASP A 727 6.77 2.05 -13.27
CA ASP A 727 7.56 3.03 -14.02
C ASP A 727 7.65 2.65 -15.52
N SER A 728 6.65 1.94 -16.04
CA SER A 728 6.61 1.43 -17.42
C SER A 728 5.92 2.37 -18.41
N GLY A 729 5.75 3.64 -18.04
CA GLY A 729 5.15 4.67 -18.88
C GLY A 729 3.71 4.42 -19.26
N ASP A 730 3.12 5.40 -19.96
CA ASP A 730 1.76 5.30 -20.48
C ASP A 730 1.59 4.16 -21.50
N TRP A 731 2.67 3.73 -22.17
CA TRP A 731 2.60 2.71 -23.20
C TRP A 731 2.14 1.35 -22.67
N PHE A 732 2.78 0.84 -21.64
CA PHE A 732 2.42 -0.44 -21.04
C PHE A 732 1.20 -0.33 -20.09
N ASN A 733 0.95 0.84 -19.52
CA ASN A 733 -0.13 1.06 -18.56
C ASN A 733 -1.43 1.58 -19.19
N ALA A 734 -1.50 1.72 -20.49
CA ALA A 734 -2.68 2.26 -21.16
C ALA A 734 -3.97 1.49 -20.80
N LEU A 735 -5.02 2.24 -20.51
CA LEU A 735 -6.34 1.73 -20.21
C LEU A 735 -7.32 2.18 -21.31
N HIS A 736 -7.78 1.24 -22.12
CA HIS A 736 -8.68 1.53 -23.22
C HIS A 736 -10.14 1.28 -22.86
N TRP A 737 -10.93 2.33 -22.89
CA TRP A 737 -12.38 2.25 -22.67
C TRP A 737 -13.15 1.89 -23.96
N ASP A 738 -12.50 1.99 -25.11
CA ASP A 738 -12.99 1.56 -26.41
C ASP A 738 -12.31 0.24 -26.83
N CYS A 739 -13.09 -0.82 -26.99
CA CYS A 739 -12.59 -2.16 -27.36
C CYS A 739 -11.87 -2.18 -28.73
N ARG A 740 -12.09 -1.18 -29.59
CA ARG A 740 -11.44 -1.09 -30.91
C ARG A 740 -9.95 -0.79 -30.84
N GLN A 741 -9.48 -0.27 -29.72
CA GLN A 741 -8.06 -0.05 -29.44
C GLN A 741 -7.37 -1.30 -28.85
N GLY A 742 -8.11 -2.44 -28.75
CA GLY A 742 -7.65 -3.65 -28.10
C GLY A 742 -7.66 -3.54 -26.56
N ASN A 743 -6.97 -4.47 -25.93
CA ASN A 743 -6.91 -4.57 -24.47
C ASN A 743 -5.52 -4.26 -23.87
N GLY A 744 -4.54 -3.85 -24.69
CA GLY A 744 -3.17 -3.58 -24.25
C GLY A 744 -2.19 -4.73 -24.48
N PHE A 745 -2.64 -5.93 -24.84
CA PHE A 745 -1.78 -7.09 -25.09
C PHE A 745 -0.99 -6.94 -26.40
N GLY A 746 0.28 -7.42 -26.42
CA GLY A 746 1.14 -7.39 -27.63
C GLY A 746 1.84 -6.07 -27.87
N ARG A 747 2.10 -5.28 -26.82
CA ARG A 747 2.79 -3.98 -26.89
C ARG A 747 4.32 -4.06 -26.73
N GLY A 748 4.92 -5.19 -27.00
CA GLY A 748 6.32 -5.48 -26.79
C GLY A 748 6.57 -6.33 -25.55
N LEU A 749 7.81 -6.79 -25.41
CA LEU A 749 8.25 -7.42 -24.17
C LEU A 749 8.21 -6.41 -23.03
N PRO A 750 7.78 -6.80 -21.82
CA PRO A 750 7.74 -5.91 -20.68
C PRO A 750 9.16 -5.51 -20.22
N PRO A 751 9.31 -4.41 -19.44
CA PRO A 751 10.60 -3.92 -18.99
C PRO A 751 11.51 -4.99 -18.36
N ALA A 752 12.77 -5.00 -18.79
CA ALA A 752 13.73 -6.07 -18.47
C ALA A 752 14.02 -6.20 -16.97
N ALA A 753 13.99 -5.07 -16.23
CA ALA A 753 14.38 -5.04 -14.82
C ALA A 753 13.65 -6.09 -13.98
N ASP A 754 12.34 -6.25 -14.18
CA ASP A 754 11.49 -7.13 -13.39
C ASP A 754 10.94 -8.34 -14.17
N ASN A 755 11.17 -8.41 -15.50
CA ASN A 755 10.48 -9.37 -16.36
C ASN A 755 11.40 -10.18 -17.28
N GLN A 756 12.71 -9.87 -17.37
CA GLN A 756 13.60 -10.49 -18.34
C GLN A 756 13.68 -12.01 -18.20
N ASP A 757 13.59 -12.52 -17.00
CA ASP A 757 13.56 -13.96 -16.70
C ASP A 757 12.33 -14.67 -17.24
N LYS A 758 11.25 -13.93 -17.54
CA LYS A 758 10.00 -14.45 -18.11
C LYS A 758 9.85 -14.23 -19.63
N TRP A 759 10.78 -13.54 -20.28
CA TRP A 759 10.68 -13.20 -21.70
C TRP A 759 10.54 -14.42 -22.62
N GLU A 760 11.19 -15.54 -22.31
CA GLU A 760 11.08 -16.76 -23.14
C GLU A 760 9.67 -17.36 -23.08
N TYR A 761 8.95 -17.19 -21.96
CA TYR A 761 7.54 -17.55 -21.84
C TYR A 761 6.64 -16.52 -22.55
N ALA A 762 6.98 -15.22 -22.48
CA ALA A 762 6.19 -14.12 -23.01
C ALA A 762 6.17 -14.06 -24.54
N LYS A 763 7.33 -14.24 -25.21
CA LYS A 763 7.48 -14.10 -26.68
C LYS A 763 6.42 -14.87 -27.49
N PRO A 764 6.21 -16.18 -27.28
CA PRO A 764 5.22 -16.91 -28.05
C PRO A 764 3.79 -16.44 -27.74
N LEU A 765 3.50 -16.01 -26.52
CA LEU A 765 2.16 -15.55 -26.14
C LEU A 765 1.81 -14.22 -26.78
N LEU A 766 2.74 -13.25 -26.79
CA LEU A 766 2.54 -11.92 -27.35
C LEU A 766 2.19 -11.92 -28.85
N THR A 767 2.54 -13.00 -29.57
CA THR A 767 2.25 -13.17 -31.00
C THR A 767 1.03 -14.06 -31.28
N THR A 768 0.55 -14.83 -30.30
CA THR A 768 -0.51 -15.84 -30.52
C THR A 768 -1.79 -15.56 -29.76
N VAL A 769 -1.73 -14.95 -28.57
CA VAL A 769 -2.91 -14.64 -27.77
C VAL A 769 -3.52 -13.31 -28.24
N SER A 770 -4.81 -13.32 -28.48
CA SER A 770 -5.56 -12.11 -28.85
C SER A 770 -7.00 -12.20 -28.38
N VAL A 771 -7.61 -11.05 -28.11
CA VAL A 771 -9.04 -10.91 -27.81
C VAL A 771 -9.61 -9.76 -28.62
N GLY A 772 -10.87 -9.87 -28.98
CA GLY A 772 -11.57 -8.83 -29.75
C GLY A 772 -12.64 -8.10 -28.95
N CYS A 773 -13.34 -7.18 -29.63
CA CYS A 773 -14.44 -6.45 -29.00
C CYS A 773 -15.53 -7.36 -28.45
N ALA A 774 -15.80 -8.51 -29.09
CA ALA A 774 -16.82 -9.44 -28.61
C ALA A 774 -16.51 -9.95 -27.19
N GLU A 775 -15.27 -10.38 -26.94
CA GLU A 775 -14.83 -10.89 -25.67
C GLU A 775 -14.73 -9.78 -24.61
N ILE A 776 -14.19 -8.60 -24.98
CA ILE A 776 -14.06 -7.45 -24.10
C ILE A 776 -15.42 -6.97 -23.59
N GLU A 777 -16.38 -6.78 -24.50
CA GLU A 777 -17.73 -6.31 -24.12
C GLU A 777 -18.54 -7.39 -23.38
N ALA A 778 -18.37 -8.67 -23.74
CA ALA A 778 -19.00 -9.78 -23.03
C ALA A 778 -18.49 -9.87 -21.59
N SER A 779 -17.18 -9.73 -21.38
CA SER A 779 -16.58 -9.72 -20.05
C SER A 779 -17.10 -8.57 -19.20
N ALA A 780 -17.09 -7.35 -19.75
CA ALA A 780 -17.61 -6.16 -19.04
C ALA A 780 -19.10 -6.29 -18.69
N ALA A 781 -19.91 -6.86 -19.58
CA ALA A 781 -21.33 -7.09 -19.33
C ALA A 781 -21.56 -8.14 -18.25
N ALA A 782 -20.84 -9.27 -18.29
CA ALA A 782 -20.94 -10.32 -17.29
C ALA A 782 -20.48 -9.84 -15.89
N HIS A 783 -19.44 -9.01 -15.81
CA HIS A 783 -19.04 -8.42 -14.53
C HIS A 783 -20.12 -7.51 -13.94
N ARG A 784 -20.77 -6.68 -14.76
CA ARG A 784 -21.92 -5.87 -14.30
C ARG A 784 -23.08 -6.73 -13.80
N ASP A 785 -23.35 -7.88 -14.44
CA ASP A 785 -24.36 -8.81 -13.97
C ASP A 785 -24.00 -9.39 -12.58
N LEU A 786 -22.71 -9.74 -12.35
CA LEU A 786 -22.24 -10.21 -11.04
C LEU A 786 -22.35 -9.14 -9.96
N LEU A 787 -21.96 -7.89 -10.24
CA LEU A 787 -22.12 -6.75 -9.33
C LEU A 787 -23.59 -6.49 -8.99
N THR A 788 -24.48 -6.51 -10.01
CA THR A 788 -25.92 -6.32 -9.82
C THR A 788 -26.53 -7.44 -8.99
N LEU A 789 -26.11 -8.68 -9.22
CA LEU A 789 -26.55 -9.83 -8.44
C LEU A 789 -26.16 -9.64 -6.98
N ARG A 790 -24.88 -9.34 -6.71
CA ARG A 790 -24.41 -9.07 -5.35
C ARG A 790 -25.15 -7.91 -4.68
N ALA A 791 -25.36 -6.80 -5.38
CA ALA A 791 -26.02 -5.61 -4.84
C ALA A 791 -27.51 -5.83 -4.53
N THR A 792 -28.16 -6.75 -5.23
CA THR A 792 -29.62 -7.05 -5.09
C THR A 792 -29.92 -8.18 -4.12
N GLU A 793 -28.95 -9.03 -3.79
CA GLU A 793 -29.14 -10.20 -2.92
C GLU A 793 -28.57 -9.97 -1.51
N PRO A 794 -29.42 -9.72 -0.49
CA PRO A 794 -28.95 -9.41 0.86
C PRO A 794 -28.14 -10.53 1.53
N SER A 795 -28.26 -11.77 1.05
CA SER A 795 -27.51 -12.92 1.55
C SER A 795 -26.00 -12.82 1.32
N PHE A 796 -25.53 -11.97 0.41
CA PHE A 796 -24.10 -11.65 0.25
C PHE A 796 -23.58 -10.59 1.24
N SER A 797 -24.41 -10.06 2.13
CA SER A 797 -24.12 -8.97 3.07
C SER A 797 -24.30 -9.39 4.53
N LEU A 798 -23.91 -10.60 4.88
CA LEU A 798 -24.01 -11.12 6.23
C LEU A 798 -23.01 -10.44 7.17
N ARG A 799 -23.37 -10.31 8.46
CA ARG A 799 -22.64 -9.42 9.38
C ARG A 799 -21.69 -10.14 10.33
N THR A 800 -21.99 -11.41 10.61
CA THR A 800 -21.31 -12.18 11.66
C THR A 800 -20.99 -13.58 11.17
N THR A 801 -19.95 -14.18 11.72
CA THR A 801 -19.62 -15.60 11.51
C THR A 801 -20.81 -16.51 11.76
N ALA A 802 -21.62 -16.23 12.80
CA ALA A 802 -22.82 -17.02 13.11
C ALA A 802 -23.90 -16.91 12.03
N GLU A 803 -24.10 -15.74 11.42
CA GLU A 803 -25.03 -15.57 10.28
C GLU A 803 -24.52 -16.32 9.05
N VAL A 804 -23.21 -16.17 8.72
CA VAL A 804 -22.59 -16.91 7.60
C VAL A 804 -22.71 -18.41 7.82
N GLN A 805 -22.37 -18.93 9.00
CA GLN A 805 -22.45 -20.37 9.31
C GLN A 805 -23.86 -20.93 9.15
N ARG A 806 -24.90 -20.14 9.42
CA ARG A 806 -26.31 -20.59 9.25
C ARG A 806 -26.76 -20.54 7.80
N ALA A 807 -26.32 -19.53 7.04
CA ALA A 807 -26.86 -19.25 5.71
C ALA A 807 -26.03 -19.85 4.58
N LEU A 808 -24.70 -20.03 4.78
CA LEU A 808 -23.77 -20.47 3.77
C LEU A 808 -23.24 -21.88 4.09
N SER A 809 -23.19 -22.75 3.09
CA SER A 809 -22.62 -24.11 3.19
C SER A 809 -22.09 -24.59 1.85
N PHE A 810 -21.21 -25.60 1.89
CA PHE A 810 -20.65 -26.29 0.72
C PHE A 810 -21.08 -27.77 0.75
N PRO A 811 -22.29 -28.08 0.29
CA PRO A 811 -22.93 -29.39 0.51
C PRO A 811 -22.29 -30.56 -0.24
N LEU A 812 -21.47 -30.29 -1.25
CA LEU A 812 -20.75 -31.30 -2.04
C LEU A 812 -19.27 -31.39 -1.68
N SER A 813 -18.81 -30.66 -0.65
CA SER A 813 -17.43 -30.73 -0.21
C SER A 813 -17.09 -32.07 0.41
N GLY A 814 -15.91 -32.61 0.10
CA GLY A 814 -15.42 -33.87 0.59
C GLY A 814 -14.59 -34.63 -0.45
N PRO A 815 -14.22 -35.93 -0.19
CA PRO A 815 -13.32 -36.67 -1.09
C PRO A 815 -13.91 -36.92 -2.49
N ASP A 816 -15.24 -36.88 -2.60
CA ASP A 816 -15.95 -37.12 -3.86
C ASP A 816 -16.37 -35.84 -4.58
N GLU A 817 -15.91 -34.68 -4.11
CA GLU A 817 -16.22 -33.40 -4.80
C GLU A 817 -15.60 -33.36 -6.19
N THR A 818 -16.29 -32.71 -7.12
CA THR A 818 -15.85 -32.58 -8.50
C THR A 818 -14.64 -31.65 -8.59
N PRO A 819 -13.46 -32.11 -9.06
CA PRO A 819 -12.33 -31.23 -9.24
C PRO A 819 -12.64 -30.11 -10.26
N GLY A 820 -12.34 -28.87 -9.92
CA GLY A 820 -12.65 -27.69 -10.72
C GLY A 820 -14.08 -27.15 -10.57
N VAL A 821 -14.87 -27.67 -9.61
CA VAL A 821 -16.23 -27.17 -9.36
C VAL A 821 -16.44 -26.85 -7.88
N VAL A 822 -16.90 -25.66 -7.57
CA VAL A 822 -17.32 -25.27 -6.22
C VAL A 822 -18.82 -24.99 -6.22
N THR A 823 -19.57 -25.74 -5.39
CA THR A 823 -21.02 -25.55 -5.20
C THR A 823 -21.28 -24.98 -3.82
N MET A 824 -21.75 -23.75 -3.79
CA MET A 824 -22.10 -22.99 -2.58
C MET A 824 -23.63 -22.87 -2.47
N ARG A 825 -24.21 -23.25 -1.33
CA ARG A 825 -25.58 -22.88 -0.96
C ARG A 825 -25.55 -21.68 -0.04
N LEU A 826 -26.26 -20.61 -0.41
CA LEU A 826 -26.35 -19.38 0.36
C LEU A 826 -27.82 -18.97 0.53
N ALA A 827 -28.40 -19.25 1.69
CA ALA A 827 -29.82 -19.04 1.97
C ALA A 827 -30.71 -19.75 0.93
N ASP A 828 -31.47 -19.02 0.12
CA ASP A 828 -32.30 -19.49 -0.98
C ASP A 828 -31.56 -19.57 -2.35
N LEU A 829 -30.26 -19.25 -2.35
CA LEU A 829 -29.42 -19.33 -3.55
C LEU A 829 -28.60 -20.62 -3.60
N VAL A 830 -28.31 -21.09 -4.80
CA VAL A 830 -27.26 -22.07 -5.12
C VAL A 830 -26.34 -21.44 -6.15
N VAL A 831 -25.06 -21.28 -5.82
CA VAL A 831 -24.00 -20.76 -6.69
C VAL A 831 -23.12 -21.92 -7.09
N VAL A 832 -22.92 -22.11 -8.39
CA VAL A 832 -22.00 -23.12 -8.93
C VAL A 832 -20.94 -22.41 -9.76
N LEU A 833 -19.67 -22.58 -9.35
CA LEU A 833 -18.50 -22.13 -10.06
C LEU A 833 -17.91 -23.33 -10.78
N ASN A 834 -18.10 -23.43 -12.09
CA ASN A 834 -17.57 -24.51 -12.92
C ASN A 834 -16.36 -24.00 -13.74
N ALA A 835 -15.14 -24.32 -13.30
CA ALA A 835 -13.90 -23.96 -13.98
C ALA A 835 -13.45 -25.00 -15.02
N THR A 836 -14.18 -26.11 -15.17
CA THR A 836 -13.84 -27.19 -16.10
C THR A 836 -14.20 -26.82 -17.54
N PRO A 837 -13.53 -27.41 -18.55
CA PRO A 837 -13.88 -27.23 -19.97
C PRO A 837 -15.18 -27.97 -20.38
N ASP A 838 -15.82 -28.67 -19.46
CA ASP A 838 -17.02 -29.47 -19.72
C ASP A 838 -18.23 -28.97 -18.92
N THR A 839 -19.43 -29.24 -19.43
CA THR A 839 -20.68 -29.07 -18.66
C THR A 839 -20.67 -30.00 -17.45
N GLN A 840 -21.03 -29.48 -16.27
CA GLN A 840 -21.03 -30.24 -15.02
C GLN A 840 -22.40 -30.32 -14.37
N ASP A 841 -22.72 -31.50 -13.86
CA ASP A 841 -23.93 -31.79 -13.10
C ASP A 841 -23.59 -31.80 -11.61
N GLN A 842 -24.23 -30.93 -10.85
CA GLN A 842 -24.07 -30.83 -9.39
C GLN A 842 -25.37 -31.24 -8.68
N ARG A 843 -25.41 -32.48 -8.14
CA ARG A 843 -26.62 -33.02 -7.56
C ARG A 843 -26.71 -32.75 -6.06
N LEU A 844 -27.63 -31.86 -5.66
CA LEU A 844 -28.03 -31.62 -4.28
C LEU A 844 -29.35 -32.35 -3.96
N THR A 845 -29.26 -33.52 -3.35
CA THR A 845 -30.48 -34.30 -3.01
C THR A 845 -31.42 -33.51 -2.09
N SER A 846 -30.90 -32.63 -1.26
CA SER A 846 -31.69 -31.73 -0.39
C SER A 846 -32.45 -30.65 -1.17
N ALA A 847 -32.12 -30.40 -2.43
CA ALA A 847 -32.81 -29.43 -3.30
C ALA A 847 -33.96 -30.10 -4.09
N ALA A 848 -34.01 -31.46 -4.13
CA ALA A 848 -35.07 -32.18 -4.85
C ALA A 848 -36.45 -31.78 -4.33
N GLY A 849 -37.39 -31.58 -5.24
CA GLY A 849 -38.74 -31.12 -4.92
C GLY A 849 -38.91 -29.62 -4.80
N THR A 850 -37.86 -28.86 -4.48
CA THR A 850 -37.88 -27.38 -4.47
C THR A 850 -37.84 -26.84 -5.92
N ARG A 851 -38.43 -25.70 -6.15
CA ARG A 851 -38.29 -25.00 -7.47
C ARG A 851 -37.07 -24.13 -7.40
N TYR A 852 -36.16 -24.30 -8.38
CA TYR A 852 -35.08 -23.37 -8.63
C TYR A 852 -35.13 -22.91 -10.08
N ALA A 853 -34.70 -21.68 -10.31
CA ALA A 853 -34.48 -21.11 -11.66
C ALA A 853 -33.18 -20.34 -11.67
N LEU A 854 -32.56 -20.19 -12.86
CA LEU A 854 -31.44 -19.27 -13.03
C LEU A 854 -31.85 -17.88 -12.52
N HIS A 855 -30.95 -17.23 -11.75
CA HIS A 855 -31.24 -15.94 -11.15
C HIS A 855 -31.67 -14.90 -12.19
N PRO A 856 -32.72 -14.08 -11.93
CA PRO A 856 -33.28 -13.17 -12.93
C PRO A 856 -32.29 -12.21 -13.56
N VAL A 857 -31.21 -11.82 -12.85
CA VAL A 857 -30.13 -10.99 -13.40
C VAL A 857 -29.41 -11.73 -14.52
N GLN A 858 -28.97 -12.97 -14.29
CA GLN A 858 -28.28 -13.78 -15.33
C GLN A 858 -29.25 -14.23 -16.44
N ALA A 859 -30.47 -14.58 -16.11
CA ALA A 859 -31.46 -14.98 -17.11
C ALA A 859 -31.77 -13.86 -18.12
N ARG A 860 -31.73 -12.59 -17.69
CA ARG A 860 -31.89 -11.40 -18.55
C ARG A 860 -30.58 -10.80 -19.03
N GLY A 861 -29.44 -11.21 -18.43
CA GLY A 861 -28.11 -10.70 -18.67
C GLY A 861 -27.61 -10.93 -20.10
N ALA A 862 -26.40 -10.47 -20.37
CA ALA A 862 -25.81 -10.52 -21.71
C ALA A 862 -25.16 -11.87 -22.04
N ASP A 863 -24.72 -12.66 -21.05
CA ASP A 863 -24.02 -13.93 -21.25
C ASP A 863 -24.97 -15.01 -21.79
N PRO A 864 -24.84 -15.45 -23.07
CA PRO A 864 -25.72 -16.48 -23.60
C PRO A 864 -25.44 -17.87 -23.01
N VAL A 865 -24.19 -18.15 -22.62
CA VAL A 865 -23.78 -19.48 -22.15
C VAL A 865 -24.35 -19.78 -20.76
N VAL A 866 -24.37 -18.78 -19.85
CA VAL A 866 -24.97 -19.02 -18.52
C VAL A 866 -26.46 -19.32 -18.60
N LYS A 867 -27.15 -18.87 -19.67
CA LYS A 867 -28.60 -19.15 -19.88
C LYS A 867 -28.90 -20.61 -20.22
N ASP A 868 -27.90 -21.37 -20.66
CA ASP A 868 -28.01 -22.80 -20.90
C ASP A 868 -27.94 -23.60 -19.60
N SER A 869 -27.72 -22.95 -18.45
CA SER A 869 -27.77 -23.59 -17.14
C SER A 869 -29.18 -24.09 -16.82
N ALA A 870 -29.30 -25.30 -16.32
CA ALA A 870 -30.58 -25.97 -16.06
C ALA A 870 -30.67 -26.52 -14.65
N TYR A 871 -31.90 -26.75 -14.18
CA TYR A 871 -32.19 -27.42 -12.90
C TYR A 871 -33.26 -28.49 -13.07
N ASP A 872 -32.92 -29.72 -12.71
CA ASP A 872 -33.88 -30.83 -12.63
C ASP A 872 -34.45 -30.92 -11.21
N ARG A 873 -35.72 -30.51 -11.06
CA ARG A 873 -36.43 -30.52 -9.78
C ARG A 873 -36.59 -31.94 -9.20
N ARG A 874 -36.68 -32.97 -10.03
CA ARG A 874 -36.92 -34.34 -9.59
C ARG A 874 -35.69 -34.90 -8.89
N THR A 875 -34.52 -34.62 -9.39
CA THR A 875 -33.25 -35.16 -8.87
C THR A 875 -32.50 -34.21 -7.97
N GLY A 876 -32.81 -32.89 -8.04
CA GLY A 876 -32.05 -31.82 -7.38
C GLY A 876 -30.73 -31.53 -8.07
N THR A 877 -30.65 -31.75 -9.40
CA THR A 877 -29.42 -31.59 -10.18
C THR A 877 -29.38 -30.21 -10.81
N PHE A 878 -28.28 -29.51 -10.60
CA PHE A 878 -27.93 -28.23 -11.27
C PHE A 878 -26.91 -28.53 -12.36
N THR A 879 -27.27 -28.28 -13.61
CA THR A 879 -26.41 -28.44 -14.79
C THR A 879 -25.85 -27.09 -15.16
N VAL A 880 -24.51 -26.95 -15.19
CA VAL A 880 -23.82 -25.68 -15.45
C VAL A 880 -22.82 -25.86 -16.60
N PRO A 881 -22.92 -25.07 -17.67
CA PRO A 881 -21.98 -25.11 -18.80
C PRO A 881 -20.52 -24.94 -18.40
N ALA A 882 -19.61 -25.30 -19.32
CA ALA A 882 -18.17 -25.15 -19.17
C ALA A 882 -17.78 -23.71 -18.80
N ARG A 883 -16.78 -23.56 -17.95
CA ARG A 883 -16.15 -22.26 -17.60
C ARG A 883 -17.19 -21.17 -17.25
N THR A 884 -18.16 -21.54 -16.40
CA THR A 884 -19.33 -20.71 -16.09
C THR A 884 -19.59 -20.61 -14.59
N VAL A 885 -19.96 -19.40 -14.15
CA VAL A 885 -20.57 -19.19 -12.84
C VAL A 885 -22.07 -19.00 -13.00
N ALA A 886 -22.87 -19.88 -12.38
CA ALA A 886 -24.32 -19.82 -12.42
C ALA A 886 -24.89 -19.67 -11.02
N VAL A 887 -25.87 -18.78 -10.86
CA VAL A 887 -26.59 -18.56 -9.62
C VAL A 887 -28.05 -18.94 -9.83
N PHE A 888 -28.54 -19.88 -9.03
CA PHE A 888 -29.95 -20.30 -9.04
C PHE A 888 -30.64 -19.80 -7.78
N ARG A 889 -31.87 -19.37 -7.93
CA ARG A 889 -32.74 -18.90 -6.84
C ARG A 889 -33.93 -19.81 -6.64
N ALA A 890 -34.22 -20.11 -5.39
CA ALA A 890 -35.44 -20.83 -5.03
C ALA A 890 -36.68 -19.93 -5.27
N GLY A 891 -37.72 -20.50 -5.94
CA GLY A 891 -38.99 -19.85 -6.24
C GLY A 891 -40.01 -19.95 -5.14
#